data_15ba8eeb16e01334ee3e693236006a23
#
_entry.id   15ba8eeb16e01334ee3e693236006a23
#
_cell.length_a   1.000
_cell.length_b   1.000
_cell.length_c   1.000
_cell.angle_alpha   90.00
_cell.angle_beta   90.00
_cell.angle_gamma   90.00
#
_symmetry.space_group_name_H-M   'P 1'
#
loop_
_entity.id
_entity.type
_entity.pdbx_description
1 polymer ?
#
loop_
_entity_poly.entity_id
_entity_poly.type
_entity_poly.pdbx_seq_one_letter_code
_entity_poly.pdbx_strand_id
1 'polypeptide(L)'
;MVTQFRIRLYLLAFLVMAGICLLVYRLYEIQVVAHDYYSARVPGSKFETVRIPGIRGEIRDRNGLTLVDSTPNYELQFDLRTIVDVYKDTYDKMPEPYAWERFDRFGQKEIKKETDIVRIVEETVFPGLQDLGLLADYSANSMRVHYRSTQGVVPFTYRRDLSFREFARFAENNVGIPGVTVTRTGRRRYLYDSLACHILGYMNLADIDQVPEEKRREFDYYVGDDYGVMGVEKTMDHYLQGKPGEVTIEKNEKGRIVGEVSRTDAQPGSDVYLTIDARIQMVTEESLRKIGRGAAVVMNPQNGDILAIASVPSFNPNVFIPEVSIDDWKRYTEDPTSPMFSRAVNPYAPGSTCKIPIALAGCLSDSWRYRFSCGGGAQYGKKFMKCWHSNHGHIDLSSAVKVSCNGFFYRYANHTGIRNIQTMTNLLGMGKTTGIKITGEKPGNIPNPEWLRMQGLLWSDAFTALTSIGQGATEATPLQMASVTSTVCNGGKVYQPRIIKKVVEQNGVVVWEEPPKLKYDLTREGLTAEQVETVKRGMWRVVNEGGGTAGRSRSNITVINGKTGTAQTANPAQPTNAWFIAFAPYENPEFAVCVFVENGNSGGGAASPIAKYIIENATIMDRGHKIELTALPEAIGRTDRVMSVTFDNTGLTAFAQADADSESAVDVTAFIPESLQRRNFRPFGGLLAPPSFRQNTDRRGQVGNMNSNPKPKFRPFQWLRQRN
;
A
#
# COMPACT_ATOMS: atom_id res chain seq x y z
N MET A 1 -54.29 92.25 8.38
CA MET A 1 -54.29 90.85 7.84
C MET A 1 -53.00 90.50 7.16
N VAL A 2 -52.45 91.30 6.27
CA VAL A 2 -51.25 90.92 5.47
C VAL A 2 -49.96 90.72 6.37
N THR A 3 -49.78 91.49 7.44
CA THR A 3 -48.62 91.42 8.32
C THR A 3 -48.63 90.11 9.18
N GLN A 4 -49.78 89.68 9.63
CA GLN A 4 -49.92 88.40 10.38
C GLN A 4 -49.71 87.22 9.52
N PHE A 5 -50.10 87.28 8.23
CA PHE A 5 -49.86 86.20 7.27
C PHE A 5 -48.34 86.09 6.96
N ARG A 6 -47.63 87.21 6.78
CA ARG A 6 -46.16 87.21 6.57
C ARG A 6 -45.41 86.66 7.78
N ILE A 7 -45.80 87.01 9.00
CA ILE A 7 -45.19 86.44 10.22
C ILE A 7 -45.40 84.92 10.28
N ARG A 8 -46.61 84.45 10.02
CA ARG A 8 -46.86 82.97 9.98
C ARG A 8 -46.08 82.29 8.89
N LEU A 9 -45.88 82.92 7.74
CA LEU A 9 -45.09 82.39 6.64
C LEU A 9 -43.59 82.28 7.00
N TYR A 10 -43.06 83.32 7.64
CA TYR A 10 -41.68 83.28 8.14
C TYR A 10 -41.48 82.27 9.25
N LEU A 11 -42.46 82.14 10.15
CA LEU A 11 -42.40 81.14 11.23
C LEU A 11 -42.44 79.69 10.65
N LEU A 12 -43.26 79.48 9.65
CA LEU A 12 -43.31 78.21 8.94
C LEU A 12 -41.99 77.95 8.21
N ALA A 13 -41.46 78.95 7.49
CA ALA A 13 -40.17 78.87 6.81
C ALA A 13 -39.03 78.54 7.81
N PHE A 14 -39.06 79.21 8.96
CA PHE A 14 -38.07 78.94 10.00
C PHE A 14 -38.19 77.47 10.55
N LEU A 15 -39.40 76.99 10.82
CA LEU A 15 -39.63 75.64 11.26
C LEU A 15 -39.14 74.60 10.23
N VAL A 16 -39.40 74.79 8.96
CA VAL A 16 -38.93 73.97 7.87
C VAL A 16 -37.40 73.99 7.79
N MET A 17 -36.81 75.20 7.84
CA MET A 17 -35.34 75.38 7.85
C MET A 17 -34.70 74.68 9.05
N ALA A 18 -35.27 74.84 10.26
CA ALA A 18 -34.80 74.13 11.47
C ALA A 18 -34.89 72.62 11.34
N GLY A 19 -35.98 72.17 10.75
CA GLY A 19 -36.13 70.72 10.45
C GLY A 19 -35.06 70.15 9.46
N ILE A 20 -34.79 70.96 8.40
CA ILE A 20 -33.71 70.57 7.44
C ILE A 20 -32.35 70.60 8.12
N CYS A 21 -32.04 71.61 8.94
CA CYS A 21 -30.78 71.68 9.68
C CYS A 21 -30.62 70.47 10.64
N LEU A 22 -31.69 70.02 11.28
CA LEU A 22 -31.69 68.91 12.17
C LEU A 22 -31.47 67.61 11.40
N LEU A 23 -32.06 67.47 10.22
CA LEU A 23 -31.83 66.31 9.30
C LEU A 23 -30.38 66.29 8.79
N VAL A 24 -29.84 67.43 8.38
CA VAL A 24 -28.44 67.54 7.92
C VAL A 24 -27.49 67.21 9.07
N TYR A 25 -27.76 67.71 10.28
CA TYR A 25 -26.96 67.37 11.46
C TYR A 25 -27.00 65.88 11.76
N ARG A 26 -28.20 65.29 11.71
CA ARG A 26 -28.33 63.85 11.91
C ARG A 26 -27.62 63.01 10.80
N LEU A 27 -27.70 63.50 9.58
CA LEU A 27 -26.99 62.87 8.45
C LEU A 27 -25.46 62.97 8.65
N TYR A 28 -24.97 64.12 9.08
CA TYR A 28 -23.56 64.32 9.44
C TYR A 28 -23.12 63.40 10.60
N GLU A 29 -23.94 63.30 11.65
CA GLU A 29 -23.66 62.43 12.78
C GLU A 29 -23.53 60.96 12.34
N ILE A 30 -24.44 60.48 11.48
CA ILE A 30 -24.45 59.09 11.00
C ILE A 30 -23.32 58.83 9.98
N GLN A 31 -23.09 59.75 9.03
CA GLN A 31 -22.17 59.51 7.90
C GLN A 31 -20.71 59.89 8.23
N VAL A 32 -20.46 60.79 9.17
CA VAL A 32 -19.10 61.28 9.48
C VAL A 32 -18.68 60.90 10.89
N VAL A 33 -19.47 61.26 11.91
CA VAL A 33 -19.06 61.07 13.33
C VAL A 33 -19.16 59.60 13.75
N ALA A 34 -20.22 58.92 13.35
CA ALA A 34 -20.46 57.53 13.69
C ALA A 34 -20.29 56.58 12.45
N HIS A 35 -19.50 57.04 11.44
CA HIS A 35 -19.27 56.31 10.21
C HIS A 35 -18.82 54.86 10.46
N ASP A 36 -17.78 54.67 11.29
CA ASP A 36 -17.23 53.35 11.59
C ASP A 36 -18.23 52.44 12.31
N TYR A 37 -19.06 53.05 13.19
CA TYR A 37 -20.09 52.31 13.92
C TYR A 37 -21.23 51.82 12.99
N TYR A 38 -21.66 52.68 12.04
CA TYR A 38 -22.74 52.33 11.13
C TYR A 38 -22.23 51.53 9.91
N SER A 39 -21.02 51.81 9.42
CA SER A 39 -20.42 51.02 8.33
C SER A 39 -20.12 49.60 8.78
N ALA A 40 -19.73 49.37 10.05
CA ALA A 40 -19.61 48.02 10.61
C ALA A 40 -20.95 47.27 10.76
N ARG A 41 -22.08 48.02 10.68
CA ARG A 41 -23.45 47.48 10.76
C ARG A 41 -24.23 47.53 9.45
N VAL A 42 -23.66 48.15 8.41
CA VAL A 42 -24.21 47.99 7.07
C VAL A 42 -24.00 46.53 6.71
N PRO A 43 -25.08 45.76 6.43
CA PRO A 43 -24.96 44.41 5.95
C PRO A 43 -24.21 44.47 4.64
N GLY A 44 -22.90 44.21 4.70
CA GLY A 44 -22.05 44.12 3.53
C GLY A 44 -22.09 42.70 2.96
N SER A 45 -21.86 42.59 1.71
CA SER A 45 -21.55 41.30 1.09
C SER A 45 -20.42 40.65 1.88
N LYS A 46 -20.64 39.41 2.32
CA LYS A 46 -19.63 38.63 3.02
C LYS A 46 -18.87 37.81 1.97
N PHE A 47 -17.55 37.99 1.95
CA PHE A 47 -16.69 37.20 1.09
C PHE A 47 -16.23 35.96 1.86
N GLU A 48 -16.30 34.83 1.22
CA GLU A 48 -15.84 33.58 1.80
C GLU A 48 -14.92 32.86 0.79
N THR A 49 -13.75 32.44 1.26
CA THR A 49 -12.77 31.74 0.43
C THR A 49 -12.88 30.24 0.67
N VAL A 50 -13.13 29.51 -0.40
CA VAL A 50 -13.26 28.05 -0.44
C VAL A 50 -12.03 27.45 -1.06
N ARG A 51 -11.38 26.54 -0.36
CA ARG A 51 -10.26 25.74 -0.89
C ARG A 51 -10.77 24.66 -1.82
N ILE A 52 -10.16 24.55 -3.01
CA ILE A 52 -10.42 23.49 -3.99
C ILE A 52 -9.23 22.55 -4.00
N PRO A 53 -9.40 21.23 -3.68
CA PRO A 53 -8.30 20.28 -3.74
C PRO A 53 -7.82 20.07 -5.19
N GLY A 54 -6.52 19.82 -5.35
CA GLY A 54 -5.94 19.46 -6.64
C GLY A 54 -6.33 18.05 -7.08
N ILE A 55 -6.42 17.83 -8.37
CA ILE A 55 -6.61 16.48 -8.92
C ILE A 55 -5.30 15.71 -8.74
N ARG A 56 -5.38 14.52 -8.18
CA ARG A 56 -4.23 13.67 -7.90
C ARG A 56 -3.61 13.13 -9.19
N GLY A 57 -2.25 13.18 -9.31
CA GLY A 57 -1.49 12.70 -10.46
C GLY A 57 -1.61 11.19 -10.66
N GLU A 58 -1.24 10.72 -11.83
CA GLU A 58 -1.33 9.31 -12.20
C GLU A 58 -0.14 8.48 -11.66
N ILE A 59 -0.35 7.17 -11.51
CA ILE A 59 0.73 6.21 -11.29
C ILE A 59 0.85 5.34 -12.54
N ARG A 60 2.04 5.34 -13.13
CA ARG A 60 2.33 4.66 -14.39
C ARG A 60 3.40 3.59 -14.20
N ASP A 61 3.35 2.56 -15.03
CA ASP A 61 4.41 1.56 -15.12
C ASP A 61 5.67 2.14 -15.78
N ARG A 62 6.75 1.34 -15.89
CA ARG A 62 8.01 1.75 -16.52
C ARG A 62 7.89 2.14 -18.00
N ASN A 63 6.88 1.64 -18.69
CA ASN A 63 6.61 1.84 -20.12
C ASN A 63 5.62 2.99 -20.38
N GLY A 64 5.10 3.63 -19.32
CA GLY A 64 4.14 4.73 -19.41
C GLY A 64 2.68 4.27 -19.39
N LEU A 65 2.41 2.98 -19.17
CA LEU A 65 1.05 2.50 -19.00
C LEU A 65 0.47 3.01 -17.68
N THR A 66 -0.69 3.64 -17.73
CA THR A 66 -1.40 4.11 -16.54
C THR A 66 -1.96 2.93 -15.74
N LEU A 67 -1.56 2.84 -14.49
CA LEU A 67 -2.05 1.84 -13.52
C LEU A 67 -3.15 2.42 -12.63
N VAL A 68 -2.98 3.68 -12.26
CA VAL A 68 -3.93 4.41 -11.40
C VAL A 68 -4.14 5.79 -11.99
N ASP A 69 -5.38 6.14 -12.23
CA ASP A 69 -5.78 7.47 -12.70
C ASP A 69 -6.70 8.18 -11.70
N SER A 70 -7.06 9.42 -12.03
CA SER A 70 -8.09 10.19 -11.34
C SER A 70 -9.09 10.69 -12.37
N THR A 71 -10.20 9.98 -12.49
CA THR A 71 -11.27 10.37 -13.41
C THR A 71 -12.10 11.52 -12.85
N PRO A 72 -12.57 12.44 -13.71
CA PRO A 72 -13.55 13.43 -13.29
C PRO A 72 -14.79 12.76 -12.71
N ASN A 73 -15.16 13.17 -11.53
CA ASN A 73 -16.36 12.74 -10.84
C ASN A 73 -17.24 13.93 -10.54
N TYR A 74 -18.54 13.73 -10.48
CA TYR A 74 -19.50 14.76 -10.14
C TYR A 74 -20.19 14.38 -8.84
N GLU A 75 -20.13 15.28 -7.86
CA GLU A 75 -20.75 15.10 -6.55
C GLU A 75 -21.87 16.10 -6.33
N LEU A 76 -23.02 15.59 -5.88
CA LEU A 76 -24.13 16.41 -5.47
C LEU A 76 -23.94 16.81 -4.01
N GLN A 77 -23.82 18.11 -3.78
CA GLN A 77 -23.52 18.66 -2.47
C GLN A 77 -24.64 19.59 -1.99
N PHE A 78 -24.91 19.57 -0.67
CA PHE A 78 -25.90 20.41 -0.01
C PHE A 78 -25.20 21.46 0.84
N ASP A 79 -25.40 22.72 0.55
CA ASP A 79 -25.14 23.83 1.46
C ASP A 79 -26.26 23.87 2.50
N LEU A 80 -26.06 23.14 3.60
CA LEU A 80 -27.08 22.97 4.63
C LEU A 80 -27.47 24.26 5.28
N ARG A 81 -26.59 25.27 5.31
CA ARG A 81 -26.87 26.59 5.86
C ARG A 81 -27.86 27.34 4.98
N THR A 82 -27.59 27.40 3.69
CA THR A 82 -28.50 28.02 2.72
C THR A 82 -29.88 27.33 2.75
N ILE A 83 -29.91 26.00 2.83
CA ILE A 83 -31.17 25.24 2.90
C ILE A 83 -31.95 25.60 4.16
N VAL A 84 -31.32 25.70 5.33
CA VAL A 84 -31.96 26.12 6.58
C VAL A 84 -32.51 27.53 6.48
N ASP A 85 -31.76 28.46 5.87
CA ASP A 85 -32.20 29.84 5.74
C ASP A 85 -33.40 29.96 4.79
N VAL A 86 -33.41 29.23 3.67
CA VAL A 86 -34.56 29.15 2.77
C VAL A 86 -35.77 28.53 3.43
N TYR A 87 -35.57 27.49 4.26
CA TYR A 87 -36.66 26.88 5.02
C TYR A 87 -37.32 27.89 5.96
N LYS A 88 -36.53 28.66 6.73
CA LYS A 88 -37.04 29.73 7.61
C LYS A 88 -37.82 30.78 6.84
N ASP A 89 -37.32 31.20 5.67
CA ASP A 89 -37.99 32.22 4.84
C ASP A 89 -39.32 31.69 4.25
N THR A 90 -39.47 30.37 4.05
CA THR A 90 -40.61 29.75 3.39
C THR A 90 -41.73 29.38 4.39
N TYR A 91 -41.36 28.86 5.56
CA TYR A 91 -42.29 28.22 6.47
C TYR A 91 -42.57 28.99 7.77
N ASP A 92 -41.98 30.15 8.00
CA ASP A 92 -42.18 31.01 9.20
C ASP A 92 -41.89 30.33 10.56
N LYS A 93 -41.74 29.00 10.57
CA LYS A 93 -41.48 28.18 11.77
C LYS A 93 -40.44 27.10 11.47
N MET A 94 -39.49 26.94 12.38
CA MET A 94 -38.59 25.79 12.34
C MET A 94 -39.28 24.51 12.73
N PRO A 95 -38.86 23.33 12.19
CA PRO A 95 -39.41 22.06 12.62
C PRO A 95 -39.06 21.77 14.08
N GLU A 96 -39.80 20.83 14.71
CA GLU A 96 -39.53 20.37 16.06
C GLU A 96 -38.06 19.91 16.16
N PRO A 97 -37.30 20.36 17.20
CA PRO A 97 -35.91 19.99 17.32
C PRO A 97 -35.71 18.49 17.45
N TYR A 98 -34.72 17.94 16.74
CA TYR A 98 -34.32 16.57 16.89
C TYR A 98 -33.65 16.36 18.26
N ALA A 99 -34.17 15.40 19.02
CA ALA A 99 -33.66 15.06 20.34
C ALA A 99 -32.76 13.81 20.24
N TRP A 100 -31.57 13.87 20.78
CA TRP A 100 -30.62 12.76 20.83
C TRP A 100 -29.97 12.61 22.19
N GLU A 101 -29.54 11.39 22.53
CA GLU A 101 -28.97 11.02 23.80
C GLU A 101 -27.45 11.11 23.78
N ARG A 102 -26.88 11.78 24.77
CA ARG A 102 -25.44 11.82 25.00
C ARG A 102 -25.16 11.36 26.43
N PHE A 103 -24.05 10.66 26.62
CA PHE A 103 -23.51 10.38 27.94
C PHE A 103 -22.44 11.43 28.27
N ASP A 104 -22.55 12.08 29.42
CA ASP A 104 -21.52 12.99 29.91
C ASP A 104 -20.25 12.22 30.34
N ARG A 105 -19.21 12.98 30.76
CA ARG A 105 -17.96 12.41 31.25
C ARG A 105 -18.11 11.54 32.53
N PHE A 106 -19.26 11.62 33.19
CA PHE A 106 -19.61 10.85 34.40
C PHE A 106 -20.54 9.69 34.10
N GLY A 107 -20.89 9.46 32.82
CA GLY A 107 -21.80 8.40 32.40
C GLY A 107 -23.28 8.70 32.60
N GLN A 108 -23.65 9.95 32.92
CA GLN A 108 -25.06 10.35 33.05
C GLN A 108 -25.65 10.66 31.66
N LYS A 109 -26.88 10.23 31.47
CA LYS A 109 -27.64 10.43 30.23
C LYS A 109 -28.14 11.87 30.13
N GLU A 110 -27.71 12.60 29.11
CA GLU A 110 -28.17 13.95 28.78
C GLU A 110 -28.94 13.91 27.45
N ILE A 111 -30.15 14.49 27.41
CA ILE A 111 -30.88 14.67 26.15
C ILE A 111 -30.55 16.04 25.60
N LYS A 112 -29.92 16.07 24.41
CA LYS A 112 -29.66 17.29 23.67
C LYS A 112 -30.68 17.47 22.56
N LYS A 113 -31.05 18.73 22.33
CA LYS A 113 -31.89 19.12 21.21
C LYS A 113 -31.11 19.93 20.20
N GLU A 114 -31.29 19.63 18.93
CA GLU A 114 -30.64 20.34 17.81
C GLU A 114 -31.63 20.54 16.66
N THR A 115 -31.27 21.40 15.71
CA THR A 115 -32.06 21.60 14.48
C THR A 115 -32.24 20.29 13.73
N ASP A 116 -33.46 19.93 13.39
CA ASP A 116 -33.73 18.72 12.58
C ASP A 116 -33.40 19.00 11.10
N ILE A 117 -32.10 18.97 10.81
CA ILE A 117 -31.57 19.24 9.47
C ILE A 117 -32.10 18.27 8.42
N VAL A 118 -32.33 17.01 8.81
CA VAL A 118 -32.81 15.97 7.90
C VAL A 118 -34.21 16.32 7.40
N ARG A 119 -35.11 16.64 8.32
CA ARG A 119 -36.46 17.05 7.96
C ARG A 119 -36.51 18.31 7.11
N ILE A 120 -35.65 19.29 7.43
CA ILE A 120 -35.51 20.52 6.63
C ILE A 120 -35.11 20.21 5.19
N VAL A 121 -34.11 19.35 5.01
CA VAL A 121 -33.64 18.91 3.67
C VAL A 121 -34.71 18.11 2.93
N GLU A 122 -35.37 17.19 3.61
CA GLU A 122 -36.44 16.38 3.02
C GLU A 122 -37.63 17.23 2.54
N GLU A 123 -38.02 18.27 3.30
CA GLU A 123 -39.12 19.16 2.92
C GLU A 123 -38.73 20.19 1.87
N THR A 124 -37.44 20.62 1.80
CA THR A 124 -37.00 21.72 0.94
C THR A 124 -36.37 21.26 -0.36
N VAL A 125 -35.56 20.19 -0.31
CA VAL A 125 -34.66 19.79 -1.40
C VAL A 125 -35.16 18.54 -2.13
N PHE A 126 -35.65 17.54 -1.40
CA PHE A 126 -36.01 16.25 -1.98
C PHE A 126 -37.11 16.30 -3.05
N PRO A 127 -38.15 17.15 -2.96
CA PRO A 127 -39.11 17.25 -4.06
C PRO A 127 -38.45 17.63 -5.39
N GLY A 128 -37.57 18.61 -5.38
CA GLY A 128 -36.82 19.00 -6.59
C GLY A 128 -35.86 17.93 -7.10
N LEU A 129 -35.21 17.19 -6.21
CA LEU A 129 -34.34 16.07 -6.62
C LEU A 129 -35.14 14.87 -7.15
N GLN A 130 -36.35 14.65 -6.62
CA GLN A 130 -37.25 13.60 -7.12
C GLN A 130 -37.69 13.88 -8.56
N ASP A 131 -38.04 15.12 -8.87
CA ASP A 131 -38.41 15.52 -10.22
C ASP A 131 -37.28 15.33 -11.22
N LEU A 132 -36.01 15.46 -10.76
CA LEU A 132 -34.83 15.23 -11.56
C LEU A 132 -34.38 13.76 -11.60
N GLY A 133 -35.01 12.88 -10.80
CA GLY A 133 -34.60 11.47 -10.65
C GLY A 133 -33.20 11.31 -10.02
N LEU A 134 -32.84 12.21 -9.09
CA LEU A 134 -31.54 12.25 -8.43
C LEU A 134 -31.57 11.83 -6.96
N LEU A 135 -32.76 11.41 -6.47
CA LEU A 135 -32.84 10.84 -5.12
C LEU A 135 -31.99 9.57 -5.02
N ALA A 136 -31.30 9.42 -3.90
CA ALA A 136 -30.49 8.26 -3.57
C ALA A 136 -30.64 7.91 -2.09
N ASP A 137 -30.26 6.69 -1.74
CA ASP A 137 -30.13 6.29 -0.34
C ASP A 137 -29.02 7.11 0.33
N TYR A 138 -29.28 7.59 1.52
CA TYR A 138 -28.36 8.40 2.29
C TYR A 138 -28.43 8.08 3.78
N SER A 139 -27.39 8.44 4.52
CA SER A 139 -27.37 8.29 5.97
C SER A 139 -27.87 9.58 6.65
N ALA A 140 -29.10 9.55 7.14
CA ALA A 140 -29.65 10.65 7.95
C ALA A 140 -28.77 10.99 9.17
N ASN A 141 -28.18 9.96 9.81
CA ASN A 141 -27.27 10.18 10.93
C ASN A 141 -25.98 10.86 10.51
N SER A 142 -25.42 10.50 9.36
CA SER A 142 -24.22 11.16 8.81
C SER A 142 -24.47 12.65 8.55
N MET A 143 -25.62 13.00 7.98
CA MET A 143 -26.01 14.39 7.73
C MET A 143 -26.16 15.18 9.07
N ARG A 144 -26.79 14.58 10.10
CA ARG A 144 -26.91 15.21 11.44
C ARG A 144 -25.54 15.43 12.09
N VAL A 145 -24.66 14.42 12.04
CA VAL A 145 -23.30 14.51 12.58
C VAL A 145 -22.51 15.60 11.84
N HIS A 146 -22.59 15.62 10.50
CA HIS A 146 -21.94 16.63 9.69
C HIS A 146 -22.43 18.05 10.03
N TYR A 147 -23.76 18.25 10.07
CA TYR A 147 -24.32 19.56 10.42
C TYR A 147 -23.93 19.99 11.84
N ARG A 148 -23.90 19.08 12.79
CA ARG A 148 -23.49 19.35 14.18
C ARG A 148 -22.02 19.80 14.28
N SER A 149 -21.13 19.18 13.52
CA SER A 149 -19.70 19.49 13.54
C SER A 149 -19.36 20.76 12.77
N THR A 150 -20.05 21.02 11.66
CA THR A 150 -19.72 22.12 10.72
C THR A 150 -20.67 23.32 10.82
N GLN A 151 -21.81 23.19 11.53
CA GLN A 151 -22.88 24.18 11.56
C GLN A 151 -23.40 24.57 10.15
N GLY A 152 -23.30 23.63 9.21
CA GLY A 152 -23.67 23.84 7.81
C GLY A 152 -22.72 24.69 6.98
N VAL A 153 -21.56 25.06 7.56
CA VAL A 153 -20.55 25.86 6.89
C VAL A 153 -19.85 25.08 5.79
N VAL A 154 -19.63 23.77 5.99
CA VAL A 154 -19.07 22.87 4.98
C VAL A 154 -20.22 22.19 4.24
N PRO A 155 -20.25 22.17 2.91
CA PRO A 155 -21.26 21.46 2.16
C PRO A 155 -21.28 19.96 2.50
N PHE A 156 -22.47 19.40 2.62
CA PHE A 156 -22.65 17.98 2.83
C PHE A 156 -22.71 17.25 1.48
N THR A 157 -21.82 16.28 1.25
CA THR A 157 -21.89 15.45 0.05
C THR A 157 -23.03 14.45 0.18
N TYR A 158 -24.11 14.71 -0.53
CA TYR A 158 -25.33 13.87 -0.54
C TYR A 158 -25.16 12.63 -1.39
N ARG A 159 -24.66 12.82 -2.63
CA ARG A 159 -24.44 11.73 -3.57
C ARG A 159 -23.12 11.92 -4.30
N ARG A 160 -22.33 10.90 -4.31
CA ARG A 160 -21.11 10.79 -5.11
C ARG A 160 -21.41 10.00 -6.38
N ASP A 161 -20.53 10.12 -7.37
CA ASP A 161 -20.60 9.33 -8.60
C ASP A 161 -21.82 9.61 -9.51
N LEU A 162 -22.16 10.88 -9.69
CA LEU A 162 -23.13 11.22 -10.74
C LEU A 162 -22.53 10.93 -12.11
N SER A 163 -23.29 10.22 -12.94
CA SER A 163 -22.96 10.09 -14.36
C SER A 163 -23.01 11.46 -15.06
N PHE A 164 -22.27 11.60 -16.15
CA PHE A 164 -22.35 12.83 -16.97
C PHE A 164 -23.78 13.18 -17.37
N ARG A 165 -24.64 12.18 -17.64
CA ARG A 165 -26.05 12.38 -17.97
C ARG A 165 -26.85 12.96 -16.80
N GLU A 166 -26.60 12.51 -15.59
CA GLU A 166 -27.24 13.03 -14.37
C GLU A 166 -26.75 14.45 -14.07
N PHE A 167 -25.44 14.68 -14.22
CA PHE A 167 -24.87 16.02 -14.12
C PHE A 167 -25.50 16.99 -15.13
N ALA A 168 -25.57 16.62 -16.41
CA ALA A 168 -26.18 17.46 -17.45
C ALA A 168 -27.65 17.76 -17.16
N ARG A 169 -28.42 16.73 -16.73
CA ARG A 169 -29.82 16.90 -16.33
C ARG A 169 -29.97 17.89 -15.17
N PHE A 170 -29.10 17.80 -14.16
CA PHE A 170 -29.10 18.74 -13.05
C PHE A 170 -28.72 20.16 -13.53
N ALA A 171 -27.67 20.30 -14.31
CA ALA A 171 -27.18 21.59 -14.79
C ALA A 171 -28.22 22.32 -15.67
N GLU A 172 -29.00 21.57 -16.46
CA GLU A 172 -30.05 22.13 -17.34
C GLU A 172 -31.31 22.50 -16.55
N ASN A 173 -31.64 21.81 -15.45
CA ASN A 173 -32.93 21.90 -14.80
C ASN A 173 -32.84 22.36 -13.32
N ASN A 174 -31.69 22.78 -12.84
CA ASN A 174 -31.48 23.22 -11.45
C ASN A 174 -32.07 24.62 -11.17
N VAL A 175 -33.13 25.00 -11.84
CA VAL A 175 -33.80 26.28 -11.59
C VAL A 175 -34.71 26.11 -10.39
N GLY A 176 -34.21 26.44 -9.20
CA GLY A 176 -35.06 26.56 -8.00
C GLY A 176 -34.79 25.57 -6.85
N ILE A 177 -33.84 24.65 -6.93
CA ILE A 177 -33.47 23.81 -5.79
C ILE A 177 -32.45 24.57 -4.92
N PRO A 178 -32.86 25.08 -3.74
CA PRO A 178 -31.98 25.94 -2.96
C PRO A 178 -30.86 25.15 -2.28
N GLY A 179 -29.66 25.72 -2.27
CA GLY A 179 -28.50 25.15 -1.56
C GLY A 179 -27.98 23.85 -2.14
N VAL A 180 -28.38 23.44 -3.35
CA VAL A 180 -27.88 22.25 -4.01
C VAL A 180 -26.91 22.65 -5.13
N THR A 181 -25.74 22.06 -5.11
CA THR A 181 -24.67 22.30 -6.09
C THR A 181 -24.09 20.98 -6.57
N VAL A 182 -23.54 20.97 -7.78
CA VAL A 182 -22.72 19.85 -8.26
C VAL A 182 -21.29 20.33 -8.39
N THR A 183 -20.41 19.63 -7.69
CA THR A 183 -18.97 19.91 -7.70
C THR A 183 -18.25 18.83 -8.50
N ARG A 184 -17.30 19.26 -9.34
CA ARG A 184 -16.41 18.33 -10.04
C ARG A 184 -15.23 17.97 -9.14
N THR A 185 -15.10 16.70 -8.82
CA THR A 185 -14.01 16.15 -8.03
C THR A 185 -13.19 15.16 -8.86
N GLY A 186 -12.03 14.76 -8.37
CA GLY A 186 -11.25 13.66 -8.96
C GLY A 186 -11.53 12.36 -8.22
N ARG A 187 -12.07 11.35 -8.88
CA ARG A 187 -12.21 10.02 -8.31
C ARG A 187 -11.02 9.17 -8.67
N ARG A 188 -10.31 8.66 -7.67
CA ARG A 188 -9.21 7.72 -7.86
C ARG A 188 -9.70 6.38 -8.36
N ARG A 189 -9.01 5.80 -9.33
CA ARG A 189 -9.37 4.53 -9.94
C ARG A 189 -8.13 3.68 -10.23
N TYR A 190 -8.13 2.45 -9.73
CA TYR A 190 -7.11 1.44 -10.01
C TYR A 190 -7.62 0.62 -11.20
N LEU A 191 -6.99 0.85 -12.37
CA LEU A 191 -7.50 0.40 -13.68
C LEU A 191 -7.52 -1.11 -13.84
N TYR A 192 -6.63 -1.81 -13.12
CA TYR A 192 -6.47 -3.25 -13.20
C TYR A 192 -6.85 -3.96 -11.89
N ASP A 193 -7.82 -3.40 -11.15
CA ASP A 193 -8.35 -3.93 -9.89
C ASP A 193 -7.25 -4.26 -8.88
N SER A 194 -7.02 -5.54 -8.59
CA SER A 194 -6.06 -5.97 -7.57
C SER A 194 -4.61 -6.02 -8.06
N LEU A 195 -4.32 -5.73 -9.33
CA LEU A 195 -2.95 -5.75 -9.86
C LEU A 195 -2.05 -4.81 -9.07
N ALA A 196 -0.93 -5.33 -8.58
CA ALA A 196 0.07 -4.58 -7.81
C ALA A 196 -0.46 -3.88 -6.54
N CYS A 197 -1.59 -4.34 -5.98
CA CYS A 197 -2.28 -3.67 -4.87
C CYS A 197 -1.38 -3.39 -3.65
N HIS A 198 -0.46 -4.30 -3.29
CA HIS A 198 0.47 -4.12 -2.18
C HIS A 198 1.57 -3.08 -2.45
N ILE A 199 1.81 -2.76 -3.75
CA ILE A 199 2.76 -1.74 -4.19
C ILE A 199 2.06 -0.40 -4.30
N LEU A 200 0.96 -0.36 -5.06
CA LEU A 200 0.18 0.84 -5.30
C LEU A 200 -0.37 1.36 -3.98
N GLY A 201 -0.91 0.47 -3.17
CA GLY A 201 -1.56 0.81 -1.92
C GLY A 201 -2.99 1.28 -2.16
N TYR A 202 -3.51 2.08 -1.26
CA TYR A 202 -4.83 2.69 -1.34
C TYR A 202 -4.84 4.04 -0.64
N MET A 203 -5.88 4.81 -0.91
CA MET A 203 -6.13 6.12 -0.33
C MET A 203 -7.26 6.05 0.70
N ASN A 204 -7.34 7.10 1.50
CA ASN A 204 -8.49 7.39 2.36
C ASN A 204 -8.89 8.85 2.19
N LEU A 205 -10.15 9.15 2.51
CA LEU A 205 -10.63 10.53 2.56
C LEU A 205 -9.90 11.31 3.64
N ALA A 206 -9.76 12.62 3.40
CA ALA A 206 -9.17 13.52 4.37
C ALA A 206 -9.95 13.50 5.69
N ASP A 207 -9.25 13.16 6.76
CA ASP A 207 -9.72 13.41 8.10
C ASP A 207 -9.36 14.86 8.45
N ILE A 208 -10.34 15.76 8.34
CA ILE A 208 -10.16 17.20 8.59
C ILE A 208 -9.60 17.45 9.99
N ASP A 209 -9.88 16.58 10.95
CA ASP A 209 -9.36 16.73 12.31
C ASP A 209 -7.85 16.48 12.40
N GLN A 210 -7.27 15.81 11.42
CA GLN A 210 -5.81 15.62 11.34
C GLN A 210 -5.08 16.76 10.64
N VAL A 211 -5.79 17.67 9.97
CA VAL A 211 -5.20 18.84 9.33
C VAL A 211 -4.90 19.91 10.40
N PRO A 212 -3.66 20.44 10.46
CA PRO A 212 -3.31 21.50 11.40
C PRO A 212 -4.28 22.70 11.33
N GLU A 213 -4.73 23.17 12.48
CA GLU A 213 -5.71 24.26 12.57
C GLU A 213 -5.25 25.54 11.85
N GLU A 214 -3.96 25.81 11.85
CA GLU A 214 -3.35 26.95 11.14
C GLU A 214 -3.64 26.90 9.64
N LYS A 215 -3.48 25.73 9.01
CA LYS A 215 -3.79 25.54 7.59
C LYS A 215 -5.28 25.60 7.31
N ARG A 216 -6.12 25.14 8.26
CA ARG A 216 -7.58 25.23 8.10
C ARG A 216 -8.09 26.65 8.15
N ARG A 217 -7.42 27.54 8.93
CA ARG A 217 -7.78 28.95 9.09
C ARG A 217 -7.40 29.83 7.90
N GLU A 218 -6.60 29.34 6.96
CA GLU A 218 -6.28 30.08 5.73
C GLU A 218 -7.50 30.20 4.81
N PHE A 219 -8.51 29.35 5.01
CA PHE A 219 -9.73 29.31 4.20
C PHE A 219 -10.97 29.33 5.11
N ASP A 220 -12.01 30.00 4.67
CA ASP A 220 -13.31 29.96 5.37
C ASP A 220 -13.92 28.55 5.26
N TYR A 221 -13.68 27.87 4.12
CA TYR A 221 -14.05 26.48 3.88
C TYR A 221 -12.83 25.67 3.45
N TYR A 222 -12.41 24.75 4.29
CA TYR A 222 -11.34 23.84 3.99
C TYR A 222 -11.88 22.49 3.49
N VAL A 223 -11.75 22.23 2.19
CA VAL A 223 -11.99 20.90 1.63
C VAL A 223 -10.67 20.15 1.68
N GLY A 224 -10.64 19.04 2.42
CA GLY A 224 -9.44 18.24 2.60
C GLY A 224 -9.04 17.47 1.34
N ASP A 225 -7.75 17.16 1.21
CA ASP A 225 -7.23 16.29 0.15
C ASP A 225 -7.32 14.84 0.59
N ASP A 226 -7.63 13.96 -0.35
CA ASP A 226 -7.43 12.53 -0.14
C ASP A 226 -5.95 12.22 0.02
N TYR A 227 -5.60 11.33 0.94
CA TYR A 227 -4.21 11.01 1.25
C TYR A 227 -3.91 9.53 1.11
N GLY A 228 -2.68 9.22 0.75
CA GLY A 228 -2.21 7.85 0.63
C GLY A 228 -2.00 7.18 2.00
N VAL A 229 -2.60 6.01 2.22
CA VAL A 229 -2.50 5.24 3.47
C VAL A 229 -1.39 4.20 3.39
N MET A 230 -1.21 3.59 2.24
CA MET A 230 -0.29 2.49 2.03
C MET A 230 0.41 2.60 0.67
N GLY A 231 1.52 1.90 0.50
CA GLY A 231 2.21 1.73 -0.79
C GLY A 231 2.78 3.03 -1.36
N VAL A 232 2.79 3.11 -2.69
CA VAL A 232 3.25 4.27 -3.46
C VAL A 232 2.34 5.47 -3.23
N GLU A 233 1.04 5.25 -3.11
CA GLU A 233 0.09 6.32 -2.76
C GLU A 233 0.55 7.09 -1.53
N LYS A 234 1.08 6.40 -0.50
CA LYS A 234 1.59 7.04 0.72
C LYS A 234 2.99 7.60 0.55
N THR A 235 3.91 6.82 -0.02
CA THR A 235 5.32 7.23 -0.07
C THR A 235 5.59 8.37 -1.03
N MET A 236 4.73 8.53 -2.05
CA MET A 236 4.81 9.59 -3.06
C MET A 236 3.64 10.58 -2.96
N ASP A 237 2.93 10.58 -1.83
CA ASP A 237 1.74 11.39 -1.61
C ASP A 237 1.96 12.89 -1.94
N HIS A 238 3.07 13.44 -1.49
CA HIS A 238 3.43 14.86 -1.70
C HIS A 238 3.69 15.26 -3.17
N TYR A 239 3.97 14.28 -4.05
CA TYR A 239 4.06 14.52 -5.49
C TYR A 239 2.72 14.28 -6.19
N LEU A 240 2.01 13.25 -5.73
CA LEU A 240 0.72 12.87 -6.29
C LEU A 240 -0.36 13.89 -5.97
N GLN A 241 -0.35 14.49 -4.79
CA GLN A 241 -1.27 15.58 -4.44
C GLN A 241 -1.02 16.79 -5.34
N GLY A 242 -2.11 17.35 -5.89
CA GLY A 242 -2.05 18.62 -6.61
C GLY A 242 -1.88 19.81 -5.67
N LYS A 243 -1.60 20.96 -6.23
CA LYS A 243 -1.66 22.22 -5.48
C LYS A 243 -3.11 22.69 -5.42
N PRO A 244 -3.60 23.08 -4.23
CA PRO A 244 -4.98 23.53 -4.12
C PRO A 244 -5.20 24.82 -4.89
N GLY A 245 -6.40 24.98 -5.40
CA GLY A 245 -6.94 26.26 -5.84
C GLY A 245 -7.81 26.88 -4.77
N GLU A 246 -8.33 28.04 -5.08
CA GLU A 246 -9.26 28.77 -4.21
C GLU A 246 -10.33 29.50 -5.02
N VAL A 247 -11.52 29.58 -4.46
CA VAL A 247 -12.61 30.37 -5.02
C VAL A 247 -13.13 31.29 -3.93
N THR A 248 -13.13 32.59 -4.19
CA THR A 248 -13.75 33.57 -3.32
C THR A 248 -15.17 33.85 -3.81
N ILE A 249 -16.15 33.49 -3.01
CA ILE A 249 -17.56 33.70 -3.27
C ILE A 249 -18.10 34.90 -2.49
N GLU A 250 -18.97 35.68 -3.11
CA GLU A 250 -19.70 36.77 -2.47
C GLU A 250 -21.06 36.22 -2.01
N LYS A 251 -21.38 36.40 -0.71
CA LYS A 251 -22.68 36.05 -0.15
C LYS A 251 -23.40 37.32 0.27
N ASN A 252 -24.71 37.40 -0.02
CA ASN A 252 -25.55 38.49 0.49
C ASN A 252 -25.83 38.35 1.99
N GLU A 253 -26.56 39.28 2.55
CA GLU A 253 -26.97 39.31 3.96
C GLU A 253 -27.70 38.04 4.44
N LYS A 254 -28.36 37.36 3.54
CA LYS A 254 -29.09 36.10 3.79
C LYS A 254 -28.18 34.84 3.62
N GLY A 255 -26.86 35.04 3.43
CA GLY A 255 -25.94 33.93 3.21
C GLY A 255 -26.02 33.27 1.82
N ARG A 256 -26.83 33.83 0.89
CA ARG A 256 -26.96 33.29 -0.49
C ARG A 256 -25.77 33.74 -1.33
N ILE A 257 -25.20 32.84 -2.10
CA ILE A 257 -24.15 33.16 -3.06
C ILE A 257 -24.72 34.09 -4.15
N VAL A 258 -24.10 35.25 -4.30
CA VAL A 258 -24.46 36.28 -5.27
C VAL A 258 -23.59 36.15 -6.52
N GLY A 259 -22.33 35.79 -6.33
CA GLY A 259 -21.37 35.65 -7.42
C GLY A 259 -20.04 35.05 -6.96
N GLU A 260 -19.22 34.73 -7.95
CA GLU A 260 -17.81 34.38 -7.80
C GLU A 260 -16.99 35.65 -8.04
N VAL A 261 -16.13 35.99 -7.07
CA VAL A 261 -15.32 37.24 -7.11
C VAL A 261 -13.95 36.97 -7.69
N SER A 262 -13.34 35.88 -7.28
CA SER A 262 -12.04 35.44 -7.81
C SER A 262 -11.94 33.93 -7.80
N ARG A 263 -11.12 33.41 -8.72
CA ARG A 263 -10.84 31.98 -8.85
C ARG A 263 -9.39 31.77 -9.21
N THR A 264 -8.74 30.92 -8.43
CA THR A 264 -7.44 30.32 -8.77
C THR A 264 -7.65 28.83 -8.95
N ASP A 265 -7.45 28.34 -10.15
CA ASP A 265 -7.67 26.91 -10.43
C ASP A 265 -6.63 26.04 -9.72
N ALA A 266 -7.08 24.90 -9.20
CA ALA A 266 -6.21 23.89 -8.63
C ALA A 266 -5.29 23.29 -9.69
N GLN A 267 -4.02 23.08 -9.34
CA GLN A 267 -3.05 22.43 -10.21
C GLN A 267 -3.06 20.93 -9.95
N PRO A 268 -3.11 20.08 -10.99
CA PRO A 268 -3.04 18.64 -10.83
C PRO A 268 -1.66 18.23 -10.30
N GLY A 269 -1.63 17.10 -9.58
CA GLY A 269 -0.40 16.49 -9.09
C GLY A 269 0.47 15.93 -10.20
N SER A 270 1.70 15.60 -9.84
CA SER A 270 2.68 15.02 -10.76
C SER A 270 2.45 13.51 -10.95
N ASP A 271 2.74 13.02 -12.14
CA ASP A 271 2.68 11.58 -12.45
C ASP A 271 3.90 10.85 -11.92
N VAL A 272 3.66 9.71 -11.27
CA VAL A 272 4.72 8.85 -10.71
C VAL A 272 4.92 7.65 -11.63
N TYR A 273 6.14 7.53 -12.18
CA TYR A 273 6.54 6.38 -12.98
C TYR A 273 7.27 5.35 -12.12
N LEU A 274 6.77 4.13 -12.14
CA LEU A 274 7.37 3.00 -11.44
C LEU A 274 8.46 2.31 -12.28
N THR A 275 9.26 1.47 -11.64
CA THR A 275 10.15 0.52 -12.34
C THR A 275 9.41 -0.77 -12.73
N ILE A 276 8.20 -1.00 -12.21
CA ILE A 276 7.36 -2.16 -12.49
C ILE A 276 7.02 -2.21 -13.98
N ASP A 277 7.11 -3.40 -14.56
CA ASP A 277 6.49 -3.73 -15.83
C ASP A 277 5.16 -4.43 -15.56
N ALA A 278 4.06 -3.80 -15.93
CA ALA A 278 2.71 -4.28 -15.62
C ALA A 278 2.44 -5.69 -16.16
N ARG A 279 3.06 -6.07 -17.28
CA ARG A 279 2.92 -7.40 -17.89
C ARG A 279 3.63 -8.46 -17.05
N ILE A 280 4.86 -8.18 -16.62
CA ILE A 280 5.63 -9.09 -15.75
C ILE A 280 4.92 -9.19 -14.38
N GLN A 281 4.39 -8.09 -13.87
CA GLN A 281 3.60 -8.08 -12.63
C GLN A 281 2.36 -8.99 -12.74
N MET A 282 1.59 -8.86 -13.82
CA MET A 282 0.40 -9.68 -14.09
C MET A 282 0.73 -11.16 -14.11
N VAL A 283 1.72 -11.56 -14.91
CA VAL A 283 2.17 -12.96 -15.00
C VAL A 283 2.63 -13.48 -13.64
N THR A 284 3.34 -12.64 -12.87
CA THR A 284 3.82 -13.01 -11.55
C THR A 284 2.66 -13.24 -10.58
N GLU A 285 1.65 -12.37 -10.58
CA GLU A 285 0.47 -12.54 -9.73
C GLU A 285 -0.39 -13.73 -10.15
N GLU A 286 -0.65 -13.93 -11.43
CA GLU A 286 -1.40 -15.07 -11.95
C GLU A 286 -0.75 -16.40 -11.56
N SER A 287 0.58 -16.49 -11.65
CA SER A 287 1.31 -17.68 -11.24
C SER A 287 1.16 -18.00 -9.75
N LEU A 288 1.18 -16.97 -8.90
CA LEU A 288 1.00 -17.09 -7.45
C LEU A 288 -0.45 -17.41 -7.06
N ARG A 289 -1.44 -16.92 -7.82
CA ARG A 289 -2.88 -17.21 -7.56
C ARG A 289 -3.19 -18.70 -7.62
N LYS A 290 -2.45 -19.46 -8.42
CA LYS A 290 -2.60 -20.93 -8.50
C LYS A 290 -2.29 -21.63 -7.19
N ILE A 291 -1.41 -21.03 -6.35
CA ILE A 291 -1.06 -21.57 -5.02
C ILE A 291 -1.81 -20.91 -3.86
N GLY A 292 -2.35 -19.70 -4.07
CA GLY A 292 -3.19 -18.99 -3.13
C GLY A 292 -2.47 -18.30 -1.96
N ARG A 293 -1.22 -18.65 -1.61
CA ARG A 293 -0.46 -18.00 -0.52
C ARG A 293 1.03 -17.98 -0.81
N GLY A 294 1.57 -16.80 -1.08
CA GLY A 294 2.98 -16.67 -1.37
C GLY A 294 3.37 -15.28 -1.83
N ALA A 295 4.62 -15.12 -2.23
CA ALA A 295 5.16 -13.91 -2.80
C ALA A 295 6.19 -14.22 -3.88
N ALA A 296 6.33 -13.31 -4.83
CA ALA A 296 7.42 -13.35 -5.79
C ALA A 296 7.95 -11.94 -6.05
N VAL A 297 9.25 -11.84 -6.26
CA VAL A 297 9.95 -10.61 -6.60
C VAL A 297 10.79 -10.85 -7.84
N VAL A 298 10.64 -9.99 -8.84
CA VAL A 298 11.45 -9.98 -10.07
C VAL A 298 12.23 -8.69 -10.12
N MET A 299 13.54 -8.77 -10.21
CA MET A 299 14.47 -7.64 -10.15
C MET A 299 15.40 -7.67 -11.36
N ASN A 300 15.66 -6.50 -11.95
CA ASN A 300 16.74 -6.35 -12.92
C ASN A 300 18.09 -6.29 -12.18
N PRO A 301 18.97 -7.27 -12.38
CA PRO A 301 20.22 -7.35 -11.64
C PRO A 301 21.26 -6.28 -12.05
N GLN A 302 21.06 -5.60 -13.17
CA GLN A 302 22.04 -4.62 -13.67
C GLN A 302 21.89 -3.23 -13.05
N ASN A 303 20.71 -2.95 -12.44
CA ASN A 303 20.43 -1.60 -11.93
C ASN A 303 19.59 -1.58 -10.64
N GLY A 304 19.08 -2.72 -10.19
CA GLY A 304 18.26 -2.79 -8.98
C GLY A 304 16.78 -2.48 -9.17
N ASP A 305 16.32 -2.29 -10.41
CA ASP A 305 14.89 -2.05 -10.69
C ASP A 305 14.04 -3.27 -10.32
N ILE A 306 12.99 -3.05 -9.56
CA ILE A 306 11.97 -4.05 -9.32
C ILE A 306 11.02 -4.04 -10.52
N LEU A 307 11.01 -5.14 -11.26
CA LEU A 307 10.15 -5.33 -12.43
C LEU A 307 8.78 -5.87 -12.06
N ALA A 308 8.73 -6.68 -11.00
CA ALA A 308 7.49 -7.13 -10.37
C ALA A 308 7.73 -7.46 -8.90
N ILE A 309 6.74 -7.21 -8.05
CA ILE A 309 6.72 -7.64 -6.66
C ILE A 309 5.27 -7.95 -6.27
N ALA A 310 4.99 -9.22 -6.09
CA ALA A 310 3.66 -9.75 -5.88
C ALA A 310 3.52 -10.44 -4.53
N SER A 311 2.35 -10.32 -3.93
CA SER A 311 1.94 -11.03 -2.72
C SER A 311 0.51 -11.52 -2.90
N VAL A 312 0.26 -12.78 -2.54
CA VAL A 312 -1.06 -13.41 -2.63
C VAL A 312 -1.39 -14.03 -1.27
N PRO A 313 -2.65 -13.88 -0.78
CA PRO A 313 -3.80 -13.26 -1.42
C PRO A 313 -3.64 -11.75 -1.62
N SER A 314 -4.54 -11.17 -2.41
CA SER A 314 -4.56 -9.75 -2.76
C SER A 314 -5.89 -9.11 -2.37
N PHE A 315 -5.97 -7.80 -2.44
CA PHE A 315 -7.18 -7.01 -2.22
C PHE A 315 -7.42 -6.07 -3.40
N ASN A 316 -8.66 -5.60 -3.57
CA ASN A 316 -8.96 -4.58 -4.58
C ASN A 316 -8.93 -3.17 -3.95
N PRO A 317 -7.97 -2.31 -4.32
CA PRO A 317 -7.89 -0.96 -3.78
C PRO A 317 -9.12 -0.08 -4.07
N ASN A 318 -9.87 -0.36 -5.15
CA ASN A 318 -11.09 0.37 -5.48
C ASN A 318 -12.18 0.24 -4.41
N VAL A 319 -12.15 -0.82 -3.59
CA VAL A 319 -13.12 -1.03 -2.50
C VAL A 319 -12.97 0.02 -1.39
N PHE A 320 -11.80 0.65 -1.27
CA PHE A 320 -11.53 1.70 -0.28
C PHE A 320 -11.97 3.09 -0.74
N ILE A 321 -12.51 3.22 -1.95
CA ILE A 321 -12.84 4.51 -2.58
C ILE A 321 -14.35 4.61 -2.82
N PRO A 322 -14.97 5.70 -2.39
CA PRO A 322 -14.44 6.82 -1.59
C PRO A 322 -14.25 6.46 -0.12
N GLU A 323 -14.98 5.51 0.39
CA GLU A 323 -14.95 5.00 1.76
C GLU A 323 -15.18 3.49 1.75
N VAL A 324 -14.42 2.78 2.56
CA VAL A 324 -14.62 1.34 2.72
C VAL A 324 -15.86 1.04 3.57
N SER A 325 -16.71 0.12 3.12
CA SER A 325 -17.82 -0.35 3.93
C SER A 325 -17.34 -1.14 5.16
N ILE A 326 -18.13 -1.16 6.24
CA ILE A 326 -17.79 -1.95 7.45
C ILE A 326 -17.64 -3.43 7.12
N ASP A 327 -18.46 -3.95 6.21
CA ASP A 327 -18.44 -5.36 5.83
C ASP A 327 -17.19 -5.69 4.98
N ASP A 328 -16.82 -4.83 4.04
CA ASP A 328 -15.60 -5.00 3.26
C ASP A 328 -14.36 -4.86 4.14
N TRP A 329 -14.36 -3.90 5.08
CA TRP A 329 -13.27 -3.76 6.04
C TRP A 329 -13.08 -5.04 6.86
N LYS A 330 -14.18 -5.60 7.40
CA LYS A 330 -14.15 -6.88 8.13
C LYS A 330 -13.66 -8.01 7.24
N ARG A 331 -14.15 -8.09 5.99
CA ARG A 331 -13.72 -9.10 5.02
C ARG A 331 -12.20 -9.13 4.86
N TYR A 332 -11.54 -7.98 4.80
CA TYR A 332 -10.08 -7.93 4.66
C TYR A 332 -9.32 -8.12 5.98
N THR A 333 -9.84 -7.61 7.09
CA THR A 333 -9.14 -7.64 8.38
C THR A 333 -9.37 -8.92 9.17
N GLU A 334 -10.50 -9.57 9.01
CA GLU A 334 -10.86 -10.82 9.70
C GLU A 334 -10.54 -12.07 8.85
N ASP A 335 -10.15 -11.89 7.57
CA ASP A 335 -9.73 -13.00 6.71
C ASP A 335 -8.47 -13.67 7.27
N PRO A 336 -8.54 -14.99 7.61
CA PRO A 336 -7.42 -15.74 8.17
C PRO A 336 -6.21 -15.82 7.23
N THR A 337 -6.37 -15.52 5.95
CA THR A 337 -5.29 -15.51 4.97
C THR A 337 -4.58 -14.17 4.86
N SER A 338 -5.11 -13.12 5.54
CA SER A 338 -4.52 -11.78 5.65
C SER A 338 -4.17 -11.17 4.28
N PRO A 339 -5.15 -10.80 3.44
CA PRO A 339 -4.92 -10.31 2.08
C PRO A 339 -4.20 -8.97 2.02
N MET A 340 -4.32 -8.12 3.04
CA MET A 340 -3.61 -6.84 3.11
C MET A 340 -2.13 -6.96 3.53
N PHE A 341 -1.71 -8.15 3.96
CA PHE A 341 -0.35 -8.40 4.42
C PHE A 341 0.58 -8.72 3.24
N SER A 342 1.56 -7.84 2.98
CA SER A 342 2.55 -8.06 1.93
C SER A 342 3.60 -9.09 2.35
N ARG A 343 3.52 -10.29 1.81
CA ARG A 343 4.48 -11.37 2.06
C ARG A 343 5.85 -11.09 1.44
N ALA A 344 5.92 -10.26 0.42
CA ALA A 344 7.14 -9.96 -0.30
C ALA A 344 8.19 -9.20 0.53
N VAL A 345 7.74 -8.40 1.50
CA VAL A 345 8.58 -7.54 2.33
C VAL A 345 8.56 -7.92 3.82
N ASN A 346 7.94 -9.05 4.14
CA ASN A 346 7.95 -9.60 5.50
C ASN A 346 8.90 -10.79 5.59
N PRO A 347 9.54 -11.00 6.77
CA PRO A 347 10.60 -11.98 6.94
C PRO A 347 10.07 -13.38 7.26
N TYR A 348 10.76 -14.36 6.70
CA TYR A 348 10.56 -15.78 6.94
C TYR A 348 11.90 -16.48 7.00
N ALA A 349 11.95 -17.67 7.60
CA ALA A 349 13.14 -18.51 7.54
C ALA A 349 13.45 -18.87 6.06
N PRO A 350 14.63 -18.49 5.52
CA PRO A 350 14.93 -18.69 4.10
C PRO A 350 15.32 -20.13 3.78
N GLY A 351 15.55 -20.98 4.77
CA GLY A 351 15.98 -22.33 4.57
C GLY A 351 17.25 -22.42 3.72
N SER A 352 17.33 -23.42 2.86
CA SER A 352 18.52 -23.67 2.05
C SER A 352 18.86 -22.58 1.01
N THR A 353 18.03 -21.56 0.79
CA THR A 353 18.44 -20.42 -0.03
C THR A 353 19.49 -19.56 0.67
N CYS A 354 19.50 -19.55 2.01
CA CYS A 354 20.52 -18.92 2.82
C CYS A 354 21.95 -19.44 2.55
N LYS A 355 22.09 -20.64 1.99
CA LYS A 355 23.39 -21.20 1.61
C LYS A 355 24.14 -20.35 0.57
N ILE A 356 23.42 -19.53 -0.20
CA ILE A 356 24.05 -18.65 -1.19
C ILE A 356 24.82 -17.49 -0.52
N PRO A 357 24.22 -16.66 0.35
CA PRO A 357 25.03 -15.66 1.08
C PRO A 357 26.10 -16.27 1.97
N ILE A 358 25.89 -17.48 2.53
CA ILE A 358 26.92 -18.20 3.29
C ILE A 358 28.06 -18.67 2.38
N ALA A 359 27.76 -19.13 1.16
CA ALA A 359 28.78 -19.47 0.17
C ALA A 359 29.69 -18.27 -0.17
N LEU A 360 29.08 -17.09 -0.37
CA LEU A 360 29.85 -15.84 -0.56
C LEU A 360 30.66 -15.45 0.69
N ALA A 361 30.10 -15.65 1.90
CA ALA A 361 30.81 -15.36 3.14
C ALA A 361 32.12 -16.16 3.27
N GLY A 362 32.10 -17.44 2.88
CA GLY A 362 33.31 -18.26 2.90
C GLY A 362 34.35 -17.88 1.85
N CYS A 363 33.97 -17.02 0.89
CA CYS A 363 34.90 -16.43 -0.04
C CYS A 363 35.76 -15.29 0.58
N LEU A 364 35.29 -14.69 1.70
CA LEU A 364 36.09 -13.75 2.49
C LEU A 364 37.23 -14.46 3.29
N SER A 365 37.18 -15.77 3.29
CA SER A 365 38.20 -16.66 3.82
C SER A 365 38.53 -17.73 2.80
N ASP A 366 39.56 -18.53 3.01
CA ASP A 366 39.91 -19.60 2.08
C ASP A 366 38.96 -20.80 2.11
N SER A 367 37.81 -20.70 2.83
CA SER A 367 36.83 -21.78 2.99
C SER A 367 36.30 -22.30 1.66
N TRP A 368 36.14 -21.42 0.66
CA TRP A 368 35.59 -21.79 -0.65
C TRP A 368 36.42 -22.80 -1.43
N ARG A 369 37.71 -22.95 -1.12
CA ARG A 369 38.64 -23.92 -1.70
C ARG A 369 38.57 -25.30 -1.08
N TYR A 370 38.05 -25.39 0.14
CA TYR A 370 38.02 -26.65 0.87
C TYR A 370 36.92 -27.57 0.40
N ARG A 371 37.19 -28.87 0.51
CA ARG A 371 36.19 -29.91 0.40
C ARG A 371 35.85 -30.42 1.78
N PHE A 372 34.59 -30.64 2.00
CA PHE A 372 34.09 -31.16 3.28
C PHE A 372 33.31 -32.44 3.05
N SER A 373 33.49 -33.39 3.95
CA SER A 373 32.77 -34.68 3.89
C SER A 373 31.40 -34.55 4.55
N CYS A 374 30.39 -35.12 3.90
CA CYS A 374 29.06 -35.26 4.45
C CYS A 374 28.74 -36.74 4.72
N GLY A 375 28.95 -37.19 5.96
CA GLY A 375 28.50 -38.49 6.45
C GLY A 375 27.09 -38.45 7.06
N GLY A 376 26.13 -37.81 6.35
CA GLY A 376 24.74 -37.72 6.82
C GLY A 376 24.47 -36.56 7.78
N GLY A 377 25.47 -35.73 8.14
CA GLY A 377 25.29 -34.58 9.06
C GLY A 377 26.58 -34.13 9.73
N ALA A 378 26.46 -33.48 10.87
CA ALA A 378 27.57 -33.05 11.73
C ALA A 378 27.19 -33.11 13.20
N GLN A 379 28.16 -33.48 14.07
CA GLN A 379 27.99 -33.55 15.51
C GLN A 379 28.33 -32.23 16.18
N TYR A 380 27.44 -31.72 17.05
CA TYR A 380 27.64 -30.53 17.85
C TYR A 380 27.26 -30.85 19.31
N GLY A 381 28.27 -30.98 20.16
CA GLY A 381 28.08 -31.50 21.53
C GLY A 381 27.38 -32.86 21.49
N LYS A 382 26.27 -32.99 22.22
CA LYS A 382 25.48 -34.24 22.27
C LYS A 382 24.49 -34.35 21.10
N LYS A 383 24.31 -33.31 20.23
CA LYS A 383 23.32 -33.26 19.17
C LYS A 383 23.91 -33.55 17.80
N PHE A 384 23.37 -34.56 17.11
CA PHE A 384 23.68 -34.79 15.71
C PHE A 384 22.71 -34.02 14.82
N MET A 385 23.23 -33.05 14.05
CA MET A 385 22.47 -32.26 13.08
C MET A 385 22.46 -32.99 11.75
N LYS A 386 21.29 -33.49 11.34
CA LYS A 386 21.15 -34.34 10.15
C LYS A 386 21.20 -33.53 8.85
N CYS A 387 21.81 -34.11 7.82
CA CYS A 387 21.60 -33.75 6.43
C CYS A 387 20.29 -34.39 5.93
N TRP A 388 19.74 -33.86 4.83
CA TRP A 388 18.54 -34.45 4.22
C TRP A 388 18.84 -35.75 3.47
N HIS A 389 20.09 -36.00 3.12
CA HIS A 389 20.58 -37.22 2.49
C HIS A 389 21.60 -37.92 3.41
N SER A 390 21.65 -39.23 3.38
CA SER A 390 22.50 -40.03 4.28
C SER A 390 24.00 -39.81 4.03
N ASN A 391 24.41 -39.59 2.80
CA ASN A 391 25.80 -39.33 2.47
C ASN A 391 25.95 -38.68 1.09
N HIS A 392 26.56 -37.46 1.05
CA HIS A 392 26.94 -36.79 -0.19
C HIS A 392 28.44 -36.97 -0.54
N GLY A 393 29.19 -37.68 0.30
CA GLY A 393 30.62 -37.86 0.12
C GLY A 393 31.45 -36.61 0.41
N HIS A 394 32.64 -36.56 -0.17
CA HIS A 394 33.59 -35.46 -0.07
C HIS A 394 33.45 -34.54 -1.27
N ILE A 395 32.82 -33.38 -1.04
CA ILE A 395 32.36 -32.47 -2.09
C ILE A 395 32.92 -31.05 -1.90
N ASP A 396 33.04 -30.31 -3.03
CA ASP A 396 33.40 -28.90 -3.07
C ASP A 396 32.16 -27.99 -2.93
N LEU A 397 32.39 -26.65 -2.87
CA LEU A 397 31.35 -25.66 -2.71
C LEU A 397 30.28 -25.73 -3.80
N SER A 398 30.69 -25.79 -5.09
CA SER A 398 29.76 -25.81 -6.21
C SER A 398 28.88 -27.08 -6.20
N SER A 399 29.45 -28.24 -5.87
CA SER A 399 28.71 -29.49 -5.69
C SER A 399 27.79 -29.45 -4.48
N ALA A 400 28.21 -28.84 -3.38
CA ALA A 400 27.38 -28.66 -2.18
C ALA A 400 26.17 -27.75 -2.42
N VAL A 401 26.32 -26.71 -3.23
CA VAL A 401 25.21 -25.86 -3.68
C VAL A 401 24.24 -26.67 -4.53
N LYS A 402 24.76 -27.43 -5.53
CA LYS A 402 23.99 -28.29 -6.42
C LYS A 402 23.05 -29.24 -5.67
N VAL A 403 23.60 -30.03 -4.75
CA VAL A 403 22.84 -31.06 -4.00
C VAL A 403 22.26 -30.51 -2.68
N SER A 404 22.45 -29.21 -2.41
CA SER A 404 21.96 -28.57 -1.19
C SER A 404 22.37 -29.26 0.12
N CYS A 405 23.65 -29.68 0.22
CA CYS A 405 24.15 -30.48 1.33
C CYS A 405 24.21 -29.71 2.66
N ASN A 406 23.41 -30.10 3.66
CA ASN A 406 23.46 -29.47 4.98
C ASN A 406 24.79 -29.77 5.71
N GLY A 407 25.24 -31.05 5.67
CA GLY A 407 26.47 -31.47 6.34
C GLY A 407 27.72 -30.72 5.87
N PHE A 408 27.77 -30.37 4.57
CA PHE A 408 28.83 -29.49 4.04
C PHE A 408 28.71 -28.09 4.66
N PHE A 409 27.52 -27.45 4.56
CA PHE A 409 27.35 -26.08 5.01
C PHE A 409 27.50 -25.90 6.51
N TYR A 410 27.20 -26.89 7.34
CA TYR A 410 27.48 -26.86 8.77
C TYR A 410 28.98 -26.67 9.06
N ARG A 411 29.83 -27.46 8.38
CA ARG A 411 31.30 -27.40 8.53
C ARG A 411 31.88 -26.17 7.86
N TYR A 412 31.42 -25.88 6.68
CA TYR A 412 31.83 -24.70 5.89
C TYR A 412 31.63 -23.41 6.66
N ALA A 413 30.43 -23.21 7.27
CA ALA A 413 30.12 -22.00 8.01
C ALA A 413 30.96 -21.85 9.28
N ASN A 414 31.21 -22.95 10.01
CA ASN A 414 32.08 -22.91 11.18
C ASN A 414 33.52 -22.66 10.81
N HIS A 415 34.01 -23.18 9.67
CA HIS A 415 35.33 -22.87 9.14
C HIS A 415 35.42 -21.40 8.67
N THR A 416 34.39 -20.88 8.03
CA THR A 416 34.27 -19.47 7.61
C THR A 416 34.28 -18.52 8.80
N GLY A 417 33.64 -18.92 9.90
CA GLY A 417 33.48 -18.14 11.11
C GLY A 417 32.33 -17.12 11.04
N ILE A 418 31.69 -16.89 12.19
CA ILE A 418 30.51 -16.03 12.27
C ILE A 418 30.79 -14.58 11.87
N ARG A 419 32.01 -14.07 12.06
CA ARG A 419 32.37 -12.71 11.69
C ARG A 419 32.31 -12.49 10.16
N ASN A 420 32.87 -13.40 9.36
CA ASN A 420 32.79 -13.33 7.90
C ASN A 420 31.36 -13.49 7.40
N ILE A 421 30.55 -14.32 8.07
CA ILE A 421 29.11 -14.45 7.78
C ILE A 421 28.38 -13.13 8.03
N GLN A 422 28.64 -12.48 9.18
CA GLN A 422 28.05 -11.16 9.49
C GLN A 422 28.50 -10.09 8.50
N THR A 423 29.77 -10.04 8.16
CA THR A 423 30.30 -9.08 7.18
C THR A 423 29.58 -9.23 5.85
N MET A 424 29.54 -10.44 5.31
CA MET A 424 28.89 -10.71 4.02
C MET A 424 27.39 -10.43 4.04
N THR A 425 26.67 -10.89 5.05
CA THR A 425 25.22 -10.65 5.15
C THR A 425 24.90 -9.17 5.30
N ASN A 426 25.74 -8.40 6.00
CA ASN A 426 25.63 -6.94 6.09
C ASN A 426 25.86 -6.24 4.74
N LEU A 427 26.88 -6.66 3.97
CA LEU A 427 27.16 -6.16 2.62
C LEU A 427 25.98 -6.43 1.68
N LEU A 428 25.38 -7.61 1.80
CA LEU A 428 24.19 -8.02 1.03
C LEU A 428 22.89 -7.35 1.50
N GLY A 429 22.92 -6.56 2.59
CA GLY A 429 21.75 -5.87 3.14
C GLY A 429 20.76 -6.77 3.89
N MET A 430 21.15 -7.99 4.25
CA MET A 430 20.30 -8.89 5.03
C MET A 430 20.23 -8.44 6.51
N GLY A 431 19.08 -8.65 7.13
CA GLY A 431 18.84 -8.22 8.51
C GLY A 431 18.60 -6.71 8.67
N LYS A 432 18.43 -5.98 7.57
CA LYS A 432 18.13 -4.54 7.51
C LYS A 432 17.07 -4.30 6.44
N THR A 433 16.34 -3.19 6.56
CA THR A 433 15.47 -2.75 5.46
C THR A 433 16.31 -2.41 4.22
N THR A 434 15.81 -2.75 3.05
CA THR A 434 16.50 -2.46 1.78
C THR A 434 16.49 -0.97 1.45
N GLY A 435 15.48 -0.25 1.96
CA GLY A 435 15.22 1.15 1.69
C GLY A 435 14.40 1.35 0.41
N ILE A 436 13.68 0.32 -0.02
CA ILE A 436 12.68 0.44 -1.08
C ILE A 436 11.55 1.39 -0.66
N LYS A 437 11.08 2.23 -1.57
CA LYS A 437 10.05 3.25 -1.27
C LYS A 437 8.63 2.67 -1.31
N ILE A 438 8.38 1.66 -0.45
CA ILE A 438 7.03 1.14 -0.17
C ILE A 438 6.84 1.02 1.35
N THR A 439 5.59 0.91 1.78
CA THR A 439 5.27 0.78 3.20
C THR A 439 5.38 -0.67 3.69
N GLY A 440 5.64 -0.84 4.98
CA GLY A 440 5.53 -2.15 5.64
C GLY A 440 6.76 -3.05 5.53
N GLU A 441 7.88 -2.60 4.94
CA GLU A 441 9.12 -3.38 4.88
C GLU A 441 9.67 -3.70 6.27
N LYS A 442 10.05 -4.96 6.48
CA LYS A 442 10.66 -5.46 7.71
C LYS A 442 12.12 -5.87 7.47
N PRO A 443 13.01 -5.69 8.46
CA PRO A 443 14.44 -5.93 8.27
C PRO A 443 14.84 -7.40 8.20
N GLY A 444 14.01 -8.33 8.67
CA GLY A 444 14.45 -9.71 8.90
C GLY A 444 15.40 -9.81 10.11
N ASN A 445 16.09 -10.95 10.22
CA ASN A 445 17.07 -11.17 11.28
C ASN A 445 18.19 -12.11 10.85
N ILE A 446 19.42 -11.68 11.01
CA ILE A 446 20.61 -12.54 10.88
C ILE A 446 21.22 -12.65 12.28
N PRO A 447 21.03 -13.77 12.98
CA PRO A 447 21.51 -13.93 14.33
C PRO A 447 23.04 -13.87 14.40
N ASN A 448 23.54 -13.26 15.45
CA ASN A 448 24.95 -13.11 15.73
C ASN A 448 25.22 -13.20 17.24
N PRO A 449 26.48 -13.30 17.70
CA PRO A 449 26.78 -13.44 19.12
C PRO A 449 26.23 -12.34 20.01
N GLU A 450 26.18 -11.09 19.53
CA GLU A 450 25.64 -9.96 20.27
C GLU A 450 24.12 -10.06 20.41
N TRP A 451 23.43 -10.32 19.30
CA TRP A 451 21.98 -10.52 19.29
C TRP A 451 21.58 -11.67 20.24
N LEU A 452 22.33 -12.79 20.22
CA LEU A 452 22.04 -13.94 21.07
C LEU A 452 22.29 -13.64 22.56
N ARG A 453 23.32 -12.83 22.86
CA ARG A 453 23.61 -12.36 24.24
C ARG A 453 22.46 -11.51 24.78
N MET A 454 21.88 -10.64 23.95
CA MET A 454 20.68 -9.87 24.32
C MET A 454 19.46 -10.76 24.62
N GLN A 455 19.44 -11.98 24.11
CA GLN A 455 18.43 -13.00 24.45
C GLN A 455 18.80 -13.85 25.68
N GLY A 456 19.91 -13.53 26.34
CA GLY A 456 20.39 -14.28 27.50
C GLY A 456 21.05 -15.63 27.18
N LEU A 457 21.48 -15.83 25.94
CA LEU A 457 22.06 -17.06 25.42
C LEU A 457 23.51 -16.86 24.98
N LEU A 458 24.31 -17.94 25.02
CA LEU A 458 25.69 -17.94 24.52
C LEU A 458 25.73 -18.50 23.09
N TRP A 459 26.60 -17.91 22.27
CA TRP A 459 26.86 -18.38 20.89
C TRP A 459 27.64 -19.71 20.95
N SER A 460 27.31 -20.58 20.00
CA SER A 460 28.02 -21.84 19.81
C SER A 460 28.10 -22.19 18.31
N ASP A 461 28.98 -23.12 17.95
CA ASP A 461 29.12 -23.64 16.60
C ASP A 461 27.80 -24.22 16.04
N ALA A 462 26.93 -24.72 16.90
CA ALA A 462 25.63 -25.18 16.52
C ALA A 462 24.71 -24.05 16.01
N PHE A 463 24.82 -22.84 16.59
CA PHE A 463 24.10 -21.66 16.08
C PHE A 463 24.64 -21.21 14.72
N THR A 464 25.97 -21.20 14.54
CA THR A 464 26.60 -20.95 13.23
C THR A 464 26.10 -21.95 12.19
N ALA A 465 26.05 -23.24 12.54
CA ALA A 465 25.56 -24.29 11.66
C ALA A 465 24.07 -24.10 11.29
N LEU A 466 23.19 -23.74 12.25
CA LEU A 466 21.78 -23.45 11.99
C LEU A 466 21.62 -22.24 11.08
N THR A 467 22.35 -21.16 11.34
CA THR A 467 22.35 -19.95 10.51
C THR A 467 22.73 -20.27 9.08
N SER A 468 23.72 -21.20 8.88
CA SER A 468 24.21 -21.55 7.55
C SER A 468 23.18 -22.21 6.63
N ILE A 469 22.14 -22.78 7.19
CA ILE A 469 21.05 -23.43 6.45
C ILE A 469 19.74 -22.62 6.52
N GLY A 470 19.80 -21.37 7.02
CA GLY A 470 18.65 -20.47 7.10
C GLY A 470 17.55 -20.97 8.04
N GLN A 471 17.96 -21.54 9.19
CA GLN A 471 17.07 -22.04 10.23
C GLN A 471 17.35 -21.37 11.58
N GLY A 472 16.55 -21.70 12.60
CA GLY A 472 16.63 -21.08 13.90
C GLY A 472 16.00 -19.68 13.87
N ALA A 473 16.78 -18.66 14.27
CA ALA A 473 16.33 -17.27 14.25
C ALA A 473 16.74 -16.50 12.98
N THR A 474 17.21 -17.20 11.94
CA THR A 474 17.56 -16.61 10.66
C THR A 474 16.30 -16.33 9.86
N GLU A 475 16.09 -15.06 9.54
CA GLU A 475 14.92 -14.60 8.78
C GLU A 475 15.32 -13.60 7.68
N ALA A 476 14.75 -13.76 6.50
CA ALA A 476 14.93 -12.86 5.38
C ALA A 476 13.61 -12.65 4.63
N THR A 477 13.46 -11.49 4.00
CA THR A 477 12.30 -11.23 3.14
C THR A 477 12.53 -11.76 1.73
N PRO A 478 11.47 -12.09 0.97
CA PRO A 478 11.60 -12.41 -0.45
C PRO A 478 12.35 -11.33 -1.25
N LEU A 479 12.13 -10.05 -0.93
CA LEU A 479 12.85 -8.93 -1.53
C LEU A 479 14.36 -8.99 -1.26
N GLN A 480 14.78 -9.27 -0.03
CA GLN A 480 16.20 -9.44 0.31
C GLN A 480 16.81 -10.62 -0.45
N MET A 481 16.09 -11.73 -0.55
CA MET A 481 16.59 -12.92 -1.27
C MET A 481 16.67 -12.69 -2.79
N ALA A 482 15.79 -11.86 -3.38
CA ALA A 482 15.92 -11.40 -4.76
C ALA A 482 17.18 -10.54 -4.94
N SER A 483 17.46 -9.62 -3.99
CA SER A 483 18.68 -8.79 -4.01
C SER A 483 19.97 -9.62 -3.89
N VAL A 484 19.98 -10.64 -3.03
CA VAL A 484 21.10 -11.60 -2.94
C VAL A 484 21.30 -12.32 -4.28
N THR A 485 20.22 -12.75 -4.91
CA THR A 485 20.26 -13.43 -6.22
C THR A 485 20.82 -12.51 -7.30
N SER A 486 20.34 -11.27 -7.33
CA SER A 486 20.80 -10.20 -8.21
C SER A 486 22.32 -9.98 -8.08
N THR A 487 22.81 -9.92 -6.84
CA THR A 487 24.23 -9.71 -6.55
C THR A 487 25.12 -10.85 -7.05
N VAL A 488 24.66 -12.09 -6.90
CA VAL A 488 25.43 -13.25 -7.40
C VAL A 488 25.50 -13.25 -8.92
N CYS A 489 24.37 -13.03 -9.59
CA CYS A 489 24.29 -13.19 -11.03
C CYS A 489 24.98 -12.05 -11.80
N ASN A 490 25.06 -10.84 -11.23
CA ASN A 490 25.68 -9.66 -11.87
C ASN A 490 27.17 -9.49 -11.56
N GLY A 491 27.82 -10.50 -10.98
CA GLY A 491 29.25 -10.48 -10.67
C GLY A 491 29.62 -9.79 -9.36
N GLY A 492 28.69 -9.64 -8.41
CA GLY A 492 28.97 -9.13 -7.05
C GLY A 492 28.54 -7.68 -6.80
N LYS A 493 27.78 -7.07 -7.68
CA LYS A 493 27.32 -5.69 -7.50
C LYS A 493 26.01 -5.67 -6.70
N VAL A 494 26.01 -5.02 -5.54
CA VAL A 494 24.85 -4.89 -4.64
C VAL A 494 24.13 -3.59 -4.94
N TYR A 495 23.04 -3.65 -5.70
CA TYR A 495 22.19 -2.50 -5.96
C TYR A 495 21.09 -2.37 -4.88
N GLN A 496 20.74 -1.12 -4.58
CA GLN A 496 19.54 -0.86 -3.78
C GLN A 496 18.30 -1.17 -4.62
N PRO A 497 17.35 -2.00 -4.12
CA PRO A 497 16.07 -2.18 -4.79
C PRO A 497 15.35 -0.84 -4.98
N ARG A 498 14.89 -0.61 -6.20
CA ARG A 498 14.26 0.63 -6.62
C ARG A 498 12.89 0.33 -7.22
N ILE A 499 11.86 1.08 -6.83
CA ILE A 499 10.50 0.90 -7.33
C ILE A 499 9.95 2.16 -7.99
N ILE A 500 10.43 3.35 -7.60
CA ILE A 500 10.10 4.61 -8.26
C ILE A 500 11.18 4.91 -9.28
N LYS A 501 10.79 5.21 -10.51
CA LYS A 501 11.70 5.56 -11.61
C LYS A 501 11.89 7.06 -11.69
N LYS A 502 10.78 7.80 -11.84
CA LYS A 502 10.77 9.25 -11.99
C LYS A 502 9.40 9.84 -11.64
N VAL A 503 9.37 11.14 -11.43
CA VAL A 503 8.16 11.94 -11.25
C VAL A 503 8.13 13.01 -12.32
N VAL A 504 7.00 13.17 -12.99
CA VAL A 504 6.82 14.06 -14.14
C VAL A 504 5.62 14.96 -13.90
N GLU A 505 5.77 16.26 -14.04
CA GLU A 505 4.65 17.21 -14.02
C GLU A 505 3.79 17.07 -15.29
N GLN A 506 2.57 17.59 -15.23
CA GLN A 506 1.62 17.54 -16.36
C GLN A 506 2.13 18.23 -17.64
N ASN A 507 3.08 19.16 -17.50
CA ASN A 507 3.77 19.82 -18.62
C ASN A 507 4.90 18.97 -19.24
N GLY A 508 5.13 17.76 -18.72
CA GLY A 508 6.15 16.84 -19.20
C GLY A 508 7.55 17.05 -18.57
N VAL A 509 7.70 17.99 -17.63
CA VAL A 509 8.96 18.24 -16.94
C VAL A 509 9.21 17.15 -15.89
N VAL A 510 10.40 16.54 -15.92
CA VAL A 510 10.83 15.59 -14.88
C VAL A 510 11.30 16.40 -13.67
N VAL A 511 10.54 16.34 -12.56
CA VAL A 511 10.85 17.06 -11.32
C VAL A 511 11.69 16.25 -10.36
N TRP A 512 11.68 14.94 -10.53
CA TRP A 512 12.49 14.03 -9.74
C TRP A 512 12.75 12.72 -10.48
N GLU A 513 13.96 12.21 -10.36
CA GLU A 513 14.36 10.90 -10.89
C GLU A 513 15.24 10.19 -9.86
N GLU A 514 14.99 8.91 -9.65
CA GLU A 514 15.82 8.08 -8.77
C GLU A 514 16.82 7.29 -9.63
N PRO A 515 18.10 7.64 -9.63
CA PRO A 515 19.09 6.87 -10.37
C PRO A 515 19.36 5.52 -9.70
N PRO A 516 19.78 4.49 -10.44
CA PRO A 516 20.28 3.26 -9.87
C PRO A 516 21.39 3.50 -8.86
N LYS A 517 21.27 2.92 -7.66
CA LYS A 517 22.24 3.11 -6.57
C LYS A 517 23.00 1.83 -6.28
N LEU A 518 24.28 1.80 -6.69
CA LEU A 518 25.21 0.76 -6.27
C LEU A 518 25.60 1.01 -4.81
N LYS A 519 25.26 0.07 -3.90
CA LYS A 519 25.64 0.15 -2.48
C LYS A 519 27.06 -0.38 -2.26
N TYR A 520 27.32 -1.57 -2.81
CA TYR A 520 28.63 -2.24 -2.67
C TYR A 520 28.98 -2.97 -3.97
N ASP A 521 30.26 -3.11 -4.19
CA ASP A 521 30.84 -4.02 -5.18
C ASP A 521 31.70 -5.04 -4.43
N LEU A 522 31.22 -6.26 -4.33
CA LEU A 522 31.87 -7.31 -3.54
C LEU A 522 33.29 -7.60 -4.02
N THR A 523 33.60 -7.31 -5.30
CA THR A 523 34.96 -7.46 -5.82
C THR A 523 35.93 -6.41 -5.25
N ARG A 524 35.42 -5.28 -4.78
CA ARG A 524 36.19 -4.25 -4.05
C ARG A 524 36.18 -4.50 -2.54
N GLU A 525 35.28 -5.32 -2.05
CA GLU A 525 35.13 -5.70 -0.64
C GLU A 525 35.89 -7.01 -0.31
N GLY A 526 36.77 -7.46 -1.18
CA GLY A 526 37.67 -8.60 -0.93
C GLY A 526 37.30 -9.92 -1.63
N LEU A 527 36.27 -9.95 -2.47
CA LEU A 527 35.97 -11.13 -3.28
C LEU A 527 36.64 -11.03 -4.65
N THR A 528 36.98 -12.18 -5.25
CA THR A 528 37.40 -12.26 -6.65
C THR A 528 36.21 -12.62 -7.55
N ALA A 529 36.30 -12.28 -8.84
CA ALA A 529 35.33 -12.68 -9.83
C ALA A 529 35.18 -14.21 -9.91
N GLU A 530 36.28 -14.96 -9.79
CA GLU A 530 36.27 -16.45 -9.75
C GLU A 530 35.44 -17.01 -8.58
N GLN A 531 35.51 -16.37 -7.41
CA GLN A 531 34.79 -16.78 -6.23
C GLN A 531 33.26 -16.59 -6.43
N VAL A 532 32.86 -15.43 -6.95
CA VAL A 532 31.45 -15.17 -7.27
C VAL A 532 30.96 -16.11 -8.36
N GLU A 533 31.78 -16.34 -9.40
CA GLU A 533 31.47 -17.27 -10.49
C GLU A 533 31.32 -18.73 -9.98
N THR A 534 32.12 -19.15 -9.00
CA THR A 534 32.00 -20.48 -8.39
C THR A 534 30.63 -20.69 -7.73
N VAL A 535 30.11 -19.68 -7.05
CA VAL A 535 28.75 -19.70 -6.44
C VAL A 535 27.69 -19.71 -7.55
N LYS A 536 27.82 -18.81 -8.52
CA LYS A 536 26.95 -18.70 -9.69
C LYS A 536 26.84 -20.04 -10.45
N ARG A 537 27.98 -20.69 -10.72
CA ARG A 537 28.06 -22.02 -11.34
C ARG A 537 27.38 -23.09 -10.49
N GLY A 538 27.47 -23.00 -9.16
CA GLY A 538 26.72 -23.88 -8.25
C GLY A 538 25.21 -23.79 -8.48
N MET A 539 24.69 -22.55 -8.65
CA MET A 539 23.29 -22.31 -8.96
C MET A 539 22.87 -22.82 -10.35
N TRP A 540 23.75 -22.72 -11.33
CA TRP A 540 23.54 -23.34 -12.65
C TRP A 540 23.37 -24.85 -12.52
N ARG A 541 24.25 -25.53 -11.76
CA ARG A 541 24.23 -26.99 -11.55
C ARG A 541 22.97 -27.49 -10.86
N VAL A 542 22.35 -26.66 -10.01
CA VAL A 542 21.06 -26.99 -9.32
C VAL A 542 19.95 -27.28 -10.32
N VAL A 543 19.91 -26.56 -11.45
CA VAL A 543 18.83 -26.68 -12.46
C VAL A 543 19.26 -27.55 -13.64
N ASN A 544 20.49 -27.36 -14.13
CA ASN A 544 20.89 -27.87 -15.46
C ASN A 544 21.71 -29.14 -15.41
N GLU A 545 22.25 -29.55 -14.25
CA GLU A 545 23.03 -30.80 -14.14
C GLU A 545 22.21 -31.92 -13.48
N GLY A 546 22.41 -33.15 -13.92
CA GLY A 546 21.74 -34.33 -13.34
C GLY A 546 22.01 -34.46 -11.82
N GLY A 547 20.95 -34.78 -11.05
CA GLY A 547 21.01 -34.82 -9.59
C GLY A 547 20.92 -33.45 -8.90
N GLY A 548 20.71 -32.34 -9.62
CA GLY A 548 20.37 -31.05 -9.07
C GLY A 548 18.96 -31.00 -8.48
N THR A 549 18.72 -30.13 -7.49
CA THR A 549 17.45 -30.10 -6.72
C THR A 549 16.29 -29.39 -7.43
N ALA A 550 16.51 -28.76 -8.59
CA ALA A 550 15.49 -28.04 -9.36
C ALA A 550 15.49 -28.37 -10.85
N GLY A 551 15.81 -29.63 -11.23
CA GLY A 551 15.83 -30.08 -12.65
C GLY A 551 14.49 -29.87 -13.39
N ARG A 552 13.36 -29.81 -12.67
CA ARG A 552 12.03 -29.47 -13.22
C ARG A 552 11.91 -28.02 -13.75
N SER A 553 12.81 -27.16 -13.34
CA SER A 553 12.83 -25.76 -13.82
C SER A 553 13.78 -25.55 -15.00
N ARG A 554 14.32 -26.63 -15.59
CA ARG A 554 15.05 -26.53 -16.84
C ARG A 554 14.12 -25.97 -17.92
N SER A 555 14.62 -25.05 -18.71
CA SER A 555 13.87 -24.34 -19.75
C SER A 555 14.57 -24.47 -21.10
N ASN A 556 13.77 -24.49 -22.16
CA ASN A 556 14.27 -24.43 -23.55
C ASN A 556 14.27 -22.98 -24.08
N ILE A 557 13.67 -22.04 -23.34
CA ILE A 557 13.56 -20.64 -23.74
C ILE A 557 14.80 -19.87 -23.31
N THR A 558 15.25 -20.11 -22.07
CA THR A 558 16.43 -19.44 -21.48
C THR A 558 17.11 -20.33 -20.45
N VAL A 559 18.39 -20.06 -20.14
CA VAL A 559 19.14 -20.84 -19.15
C VAL A 559 18.77 -20.34 -17.74
N ILE A 560 17.88 -21.06 -17.07
CA ILE A 560 17.49 -20.77 -15.69
C ILE A 560 18.51 -21.35 -14.72
N ASN A 561 18.86 -20.59 -13.71
CA ASN A 561 19.84 -20.92 -12.69
C ASN A 561 19.24 -20.61 -11.33
N GLY A 562 19.46 -21.44 -10.29
CA GLY A 562 18.78 -21.11 -9.05
C GLY A 562 19.19 -21.97 -7.85
N LYS A 563 18.47 -21.76 -6.74
CA LYS A 563 18.66 -22.50 -5.50
C LYS A 563 17.32 -22.73 -4.82
N THR A 564 17.02 -24.00 -4.55
CA THR A 564 15.84 -24.39 -3.77
C THR A 564 16.04 -24.17 -2.28
N GLY A 565 14.96 -23.77 -1.60
CA GLY A 565 14.87 -23.71 -0.16
C GLY A 565 13.63 -24.44 0.35
N THR A 566 13.77 -25.07 1.48
CA THR A 566 12.68 -25.66 2.26
C THR A 566 12.92 -25.28 3.70
N ALA A 567 12.02 -24.53 4.29
CA ALA A 567 12.17 -23.99 5.61
C ALA A 567 11.08 -24.50 6.55
N GLN A 568 11.47 -24.95 7.74
CA GLN A 568 10.51 -25.30 8.80
C GLN A 568 9.77 -24.05 9.26
N THR A 569 8.48 -24.21 9.54
CA THR A 569 7.65 -23.17 10.16
C THR A 569 7.84 -23.22 11.69
N ALA A 570 7.37 -22.16 12.37
CA ALA A 570 7.41 -22.12 13.84
C ALA A 570 6.60 -23.24 14.49
N ASN A 571 5.60 -23.77 13.80
CA ASN A 571 4.83 -24.93 14.23
C ASN A 571 5.29 -26.18 13.45
N PRO A 572 5.98 -27.16 14.07
CA PRO A 572 6.45 -28.37 13.39
C PRO A 572 5.34 -29.23 12.79
N ALA A 573 4.09 -29.07 13.23
CA ALA A 573 2.93 -29.77 12.65
C ALA A 573 2.47 -29.17 11.32
N GLN A 574 2.95 -27.99 10.99
CA GLN A 574 2.66 -27.31 9.74
C GLN A 574 3.62 -27.73 8.63
N PRO A 575 3.17 -27.74 7.36
CA PRO A 575 4.07 -27.93 6.23
C PRO A 575 5.17 -26.87 6.20
N THR A 576 6.28 -27.24 5.60
CA THR A 576 7.42 -26.34 5.39
C THR A 576 7.10 -25.29 4.33
N ASN A 577 7.69 -24.10 4.49
CA ASN A 577 7.68 -23.07 3.46
C ASN A 577 8.62 -23.44 2.32
N ALA A 578 8.19 -23.20 1.10
CA ALA A 578 8.97 -23.46 -0.10
C ALA A 578 9.57 -22.18 -0.66
N TRP A 579 10.84 -22.23 -1.02
CA TRP A 579 11.58 -21.13 -1.59
C TRP A 579 12.29 -21.55 -2.88
N PHE A 580 12.36 -20.64 -3.83
CA PHE A 580 13.24 -20.76 -4.96
C PHE A 580 13.76 -19.38 -5.36
N ILE A 581 15.08 -19.24 -5.38
CA ILE A 581 15.75 -18.08 -5.93
C ILE A 581 16.38 -18.47 -7.25
N ALA A 582 16.21 -17.62 -8.28
CA ALA A 582 16.66 -17.92 -9.63
C ALA A 582 17.09 -16.68 -10.38
N PHE A 583 17.88 -16.87 -11.43
CA PHE A 583 18.21 -15.83 -12.38
C PHE A 583 18.33 -16.42 -13.79
N ALA A 584 18.16 -15.57 -14.78
CA ALA A 584 18.33 -15.91 -16.19
C ALA A 584 18.58 -14.64 -17.02
N PRO A 585 19.25 -14.77 -18.20
CA PRO A 585 20.10 -15.89 -18.62
C PRO A 585 21.37 -16.06 -17.75
N TYR A 586 22.19 -17.08 -18.03
CA TYR A 586 23.44 -17.29 -17.27
C TYR A 586 24.48 -16.21 -17.54
N GLU A 587 24.78 -15.94 -18.81
CA GLU A 587 25.88 -15.05 -19.19
C GLU A 587 25.53 -13.57 -18.94
N ASN A 588 24.41 -13.11 -19.47
CA ASN A 588 23.93 -11.72 -19.31
C ASN A 588 22.61 -11.73 -18.56
N PRO A 589 22.60 -11.81 -17.23
CA PRO A 589 21.37 -11.91 -16.45
C PRO A 589 20.51 -10.66 -16.56
N GLU A 590 19.26 -10.85 -16.95
CA GLU A 590 18.23 -9.82 -17.10
C GLU A 590 17.23 -9.86 -15.95
N PHE A 591 17.00 -11.06 -15.38
CA PHE A 591 16.04 -11.29 -14.33
C PHE A 591 16.68 -12.02 -13.15
N ALA A 592 16.54 -11.45 -11.95
CA ALA A 592 16.76 -12.12 -10.68
C ALA A 592 15.41 -12.26 -9.98
N VAL A 593 15.04 -13.50 -9.64
CA VAL A 593 13.71 -13.86 -9.16
C VAL A 593 13.81 -14.55 -7.80
N CYS A 594 12.93 -14.18 -6.88
CA CYS A 594 12.69 -14.94 -5.66
C CYS A 594 11.21 -15.32 -5.59
N VAL A 595 10.92 -16.60 -5.40
CA VAL A 595 9.57 -17.11 -5.15
C VAL A 595 9.52 -17.74 -3.77
N PHE A 596 8.55 -17.33 -2.99
CA PHE A 596 8.19 -17.84 -1.68
C PHE A 596 6.77 -18.38 -1.70
N VAL A 597 6.58 -19.61 -1.24
CA VAL A 597 5.27 -20.26 -1.12
C VAL A 597 5.07 -20.66 0.34
N GLU A 598 4.09 -20.05 0.97
CA GLU A 598 3.73 -20.36 2.34
C GLU A 598 3.13 -21.77 2.41
N ASN A 599 3.70 -22.64 3.25
CA ASN A 599 3.30 -24.06 3.36
C ASN A 599 3.40 -24.87 2.06
N GLY A 600 4.27 -24.46 1.15
CA GLY A 600 4.45 -25.08 -0.16
C GLY A 600 5.22 -26.41 -0.15
N ASN A 601 5.66 -26.89 1.01
CA ASN A 601 6.32 -28.16 1.27
C ASN A 601 7.72 -28.32 0.63
N SER A 602 7.89 -28.00 -0.64
CA SER A 602 9.17 -28.22 -1.36
C SER A 602 9.49 -27.07 -2.32
N GLY A 603 10.67 -26.48 -2.18
CA GLY A 603 11.14 -25.44 -3.11
C GLY A 603 11.23 -25.93 -4.55
N GLY A 604 11.69 -27.16 -4.78
CA GLY A 604 11.77 -27.77 -6.10
C GLY A 604 10.42 -28.21 -6.67
N GLY A 605 9.40 -28.41 -5.83
CA GLY A 605 8.07 -28.85 -6.24
C GLY A 605 7.07 -27.72 -6.43
N ALA A 606 7.08 -26.71 -5.54
CA ALA A 606 6.09 -25.64 -5.55
C ALA A 606 6.66 -24.29 -6.08
N ALA A 607 7.81 -23.85 -5.56
CA ALA A 607 8.33 -22.53 -5.90
C ALA A 607 9.08 -22.48 -7.24
N SER A 608 9.81 -23.55 -7.59
CA SER A 608 10.65 -23.53 -8.79
C SER A 608 9.86 -23.54 -10.11
N PRO A 609 8.70 -24.22 -10.24
CA PRO A 609 7.88 -24.13 -11.45
C PRO A 609 7.31 -22.72 -11.66
N ILE A 610 6.94 -22.02 -10.56
CA ILE A 610 6.45 -20.65 -10.62
C ILE A 610 7.54 -19.72 -11.14
N ALA A 611 8.77 -19.82 -10.58
CA ALA A 611 9.89 -19.00 -11.04
C ALA A 611 10.22 -19.28 -12.52
N LYS A 612 10.15 -20.55 -12.96
CA LYS A 612 10.30 -20.91 -14.37
C LYS A 612 9.27 -20.17 -15.22
N TYR A 613 7.99 -20.27 -14.86
CA TYR A 613 6.90 -19.63 -15.60
C TYR A 613 7.10 -18.11 -15.70
N ILE A 614 7.46 -17.45 -14.59
CA ILE A 614 7.73 -16.02 -14.56
C ILE A 614 8.90 -15.66 -15.50
N ILE A 615 10.02 -16.37 -15.39
CA ILE A 615 11.23 -16.09 -16.17
C ILE A 615 10.99 -16.32 -17.66
N GLU A 616 10.34 -17.40 -18.04
CA GLU A 616 10.04 -17.72 -19.44
C GLU A 616 9.17 -16.65 -20.07
N ASN A 617 8.09 -16.22 -19.38
CA ASN A 617 7.22 -15.15 -19.87
C ASN A 617 7.95 -13.80 -19.94
N ALA A 618 8.73 -13.44 -18.92
CA ALA A 618 9.52 -12.21 -18.94
C ALA A 618 10.51 -12.18 -20.12
N THR A 619 11.18 -13.32 -20.39
CA THR A 619 12.12 -13.45 -21.50
C THR A 619 11.41 -13.32 -22.85
N ILE A 620 10.22 -13.92 -23.01
CA ILE A 620 9.43 -13.82 -24.25
C ILE A 620 8.95 -12.40 -24.48
N MET A 621 8.48 -11.70 -23.43
CA MET A 621 8.06 -10.31 -23.51
C MET A 621 9.19 -9.36 -23.89
N ASP A 622 10.41 -9.58 -23.36
CA ASP A 622 11.58 -8.80 -23.70
C ASP A 622 11.98 -8.97 -25.18
N ARG A 623 11.68 -10.12 -25.77
CA ARG A 623 11.85 -10.38 -27.21
C ARG A 623 10.74 -9.75 -28.09
N GLY A 624 9.85 -8.93 -27.51
CA GLY A 624 8.83 -8.17 -28.23
C GLY A 624 7.45 -8.81 -28.32
N HIS A 625 7.19 -9.94 -27.69
CA HIS A 625 5.86 -10.55 -27.64
C HIS A 625 4.91 -9.68 -26.78
N LYS A 626 3.71 -9.44 -27.30
CA LYS A 626 2.70 -8.63 -26.62
C LYS A 626 1.81 -9.51 -25.74
N ILE A 627 1.61 -9.07 -24.52
CA ILE A 627 0.62 -9.61 -23.60
C ILE A 627 -0.44 -8.53 -23.38
N GLU A 628 -1.70 -8.89 -23.55
CA GLU A 628 -2.81 -8.00 -23.23
C GLU A 628 -3.00 -7.98 -21.71
N LEU A 629 -3.09 -6.77 -21.15
CA LEU A 629 -3.38 -6.57 -19.75
C LEU A 629 -4.89 -6.57 -19.54
N THR A 630 -5.33 -7.37 -18.62
CA THR A 630 -6.74 -7.44 -18.20
C THR A 630 -6.85 -7.07 -16.72
N ALA A 631 -8.01 -6.60 -16.31
CA ALA A 631 -8.31 -6.41 -14.90
C ALA A 631 -8.17 -7.74 -14.15
N LEU A 632 -7.41 -7.74 -13.05
CA LEU A 632 -7.23 -8.92 -12.21
C LEU A 632 -8.17 -8.82 -11.01
N PRO A 633 -9.17 -9.70 -10.87
CA PRO A 633 -9.99 -9.76 -9.67
C PRO A 633 -9.12 -10.06 -8.44
N GLU A 634 -9.68 -9.94 -7.26
CA GLU A 634 -8.96 -10.29 -6.03
C GLU A 634 -8.50 -11.75 -6.04
N ALA A 635 -7.29 -11.98 -5.59
CA ALA A 635 -6.80 -13.32 -5.35
C ALA A 635 -7.25 -13.79 -3.97
N ILE A 636 -8.11 -14.78 -3.94
CA ILE A 636 -8.60 -15.38 -2.71
C ILE A 636 -7.49 -16.22 -2.07
N GLY A 637 -7.25 -15.98 -0.79
CA GLY A 637 -6.34 -16.79 0.01
C GLY A 637 -6.91 -18.20 0.21
N ARG A 638 -6.05 -19.21 0.15
CA ARG A 638 -6.43 -20.59 0.44
C ARG A 638 -5.97 -20.97 1.84
N THR A 639 -6.88 -21.52 2.60
CA THR A 639 -6.62 -22.11 3.92
C THR A 639 -6.26 -23.59 3.80
N ASP A 640 -6.69 -24.24 2.73
CA ASP A 640 -6.32 -25.57 2.34
C ASP A 640 -4.99 -25.59 1.56
N ARG A 641 -4.39 -26.75 1.42
CA ARG A 641 -3.12 -26.89 0.70
C ARG A 641 -3.35 -26.88 -0.79
N VAL A 642 -2.49 -26.15 -1.47
CA VAL A 642 -2.35 -26.30 -2.92
C VAL A 642 -1.48 -27.51 -3.20
N MET A 643 -2.07 -28.53 -3.80
CA MET A 643 -1.42 -29.82 -4.02
C MET A 643 -0.64 -29.92 -5.32
N SER A 644 -1.02 -29.14 -6.31
CA SER A 644 -0.35 -29.11 -7.62
C SER A 644 -0.46 -27.74 -8.25
N VAL A 645 0.60 -27.29 -8.89
CA VAL A 645 0.58 -26.12 -9.77
C VAL A 645 0.74 -26.65 -11.19
N THR A 646 -0.33 -26.61 -11.96
CA THR A 646 -0.29 -26.90 -13.38
C THR A 646 -0.28 -25.56 -14.11
N PHE A 647 0.75 -25.33 -14.87
CA PHE A 647 0.79 -24.23 -15.83
C PHE A 647 0.29 -24.79 -17.15
N ASP A 648 -0.96 -24.45 -17.51
CA ASP A 648 -1.44 -24.70 -18.85
C ASP A 648 -0.57 -23.89 -19.81
N ASN A 649 0.14 -24.60 -20.66
CA ASN A 649 0.97 -24.03 -21.71
C ASN A 649 0.17 -23.26 -22.78
N THR A 650 -1.16 -23.23 -22.70
CA THR A 650 -2.02 -22.66 -23.74
C THR A 650 -1.80 -21.18 -24.02
N GLY A 651 -1.39 -20.38 -23.03
CA GLY A 651 -1.03 -18.97 -23.27
C GLY A 651 0.40 -18.77 -23.79
N LEU A 652 1.36 -19.53 -23.28
CA LEU A 652 2.76 -19.50 -23.68
C LEU A 652 3.03 -20.24 -24.99
N THR A 653 2.33 -21.35 -25.24
CA THR A 653 2.55 -22.21 -26.40
C THR A 653 2.02 -21.65 -27.68
N ALA A 654 0.98 -20.83 -27.68
CA ALA A 654 0.53 -20.14 -28.89
C ALA A 654 1.61 -19.24 -29.47
N PHE A 655 2.52 -18.69 -28.61
CA PHE A 655 3.62 -17.84 -29.04
C PHE A 655 4.94 -18.61 -29.21
N ALA A 656 5.23 -19.59 -28.37
CA ALA A 656 6.45 -20.41 -28.48
C ALA A 656 6.38 -21.39 -29.66
N GLN A 657 5.19 -21.84 -30.06
CA GLN A 657 4.99 -22.68 -31.22
C GLN A 657 5.12 -21.96 -32.59
N ALA A 658 4.98 -20.62 -32.57
CA ALA A 658 5.25 -19.86 -33.79
C ALA A 658 6.75 -19.76 -34.14
N ASP A 659 7.65 -19.98 -33.17
CA ASP A 659 9.11 -19.88 -33.31
C ASP A 659 9.85 -21.22 -33.13
N ALA A 660 9.17 -22.28 -32.76
CA ALA A 660 9.79 -23.58 -32.52
C ALA A 660 9.05 -24.68 -33.35
N ASP A 661 9.54 -24.95 -34.52
CA ASP A 661 9.39 -26.29 -35.14
C ASP A 661 10.10 -27.35 -34.28
N SER A 662 9.56 -27.63 -33.08
CA SER A 662 10.05 -28.79 -32.31
C SER A 662 9.06 -29.26 -31.27
N GLU A 663 8.72 -30.51 -31.46
CA GLU A 663 8.07 -31.43 -30.55
C GLU A 663 8.51 -31.32 -29.09
N SER A 664 7.54 -31.26 -28.24
CA SER A 664 7.48 -31.57 -26.79
C SER A 664 7.04 -30.41 -25.89
N ALA A 665 5.72 -30.33 -25.74
CA ALA A 665 5.13 -29.66 -24.57
C ALA A 665 5.51 -30.46 -23.31
N VAL A 666 6.28 -29.86 -22.41
CA VAL A 666 6.59 -30.46 -21.11
C VAL A 666 5.50 -30.07 -20.11
N ASP A 667 4.66 -31.05 -19.79
CA ASP A 667 3.69 -30.93 -18.69
C ASP A 667 4.43 -30.83 -17.36
N VAL A 668 4.39 -29.63 -16.72
CA VAL A 668 5.04 -29.38 -15.43
C VAL A 668 3.99 -29.54 -14.33
N THR A 669 3.72 -30.78 -13.91
CA THR A 669 2.91 -31.06 -12.72
C THR A 669 3.81 -31.19 -11.49
N ALA A 670 3.55 -30.37 -10.46
CA ALA A 670 4.18 -30.56 -9.17
C ALA A 670 3.26 -31.37 -8.27
N PHE A 671 3.64 -32.64 -7.98
CA PHE A 671 2.91 -33.51 -7.07
C PHE A 671 3.33 -33.30 -5.62
N ILE A 672 2.37 -33.09 -4.75
CA ILE A 672 2.53 -33.19 -3.30
C ILE A 672 1.79 -34.46 -2.83
N PRO A 673 2.43 -35.35 -2.04
CA PRO A 673 1.81 -36.62 -1.64
C PRO A 673 0.50 -36.45 -0.86
N GLU A 674 -0.48 -37.31 -1.15
CA GLU A 674 -1.82 -37.34 -0.53
C GLU A 674 -1.84 -37.44 1.00
N SER A 675 -0.79 -38.01 1.61
CA SER A 675 -0.65 -38.17 3.06
C SER A 675 -0.58 -36.84 3.84
N LEU A 676 -0.46 -35.72 3.14
CA LEU A 676 -0.33 -34.38 3.74
C LEU A 676 -1.60 -33.52 3.63
N GLN A 677 -2.73 -34.07 3.14
CA GLN A 677 -3.94 -33.31 2.77
C GLN A 677 -4.86 -32.89 3.92
N ARG A 678 -4.69 -33.37 5.14
CA ARG A 678 -5.64 -33.08 6.23
C ARG A 678 -4.96 -32.51 7.46
N ARG A 679 -5.05 -31.21 7.71
CA ARG A 679 -5.10 -30.58 9.07
C ARG A 679 -5.42 -29.08 9.00
N ASN A 680 -6.34 -28.65 9.87
CA ASN A 680 -6.84 -27.27 10.04
C ASN A 680 -5.76 -26.29 10.52
N PHE A 681 -5.76 -25.09 9.95
CA PHE A 681 -4.82 -24.03 10.21
C PHE A 681 -5.44 -22.86 10.99
N ARG A 682 -4.73 -22.31 11.96
CA ARG A 682 -5.00 -20.97 12.53
C ARG A 682 -3.85 -20.04 12.14
N PRO A 683 -4.12 -18.84 11.58
CA PRO A 683 -3.06 -17.92 11.17
C PRO A 683 -2.52 -17.13 12.34
N PHE A 684 -1.25 -16.74 12.24
CA PHE A 684 -0.61 -15.76 13.12
C PHE A 684 -1.13 -14.36 12.76
N GLY A 685 -1.99 -13.80 13.62
CA GLY A 685 -2.42 -12.41 13.53
C GLY A 685 -1.44 -11.49 14.24
N GLY A 686 -0.72 -10.70 13.48
CA GLY A 686 -0.05 -9.50 13.96
C GLY A 686 -0.75 -8.30 13.32
N LEU A 687 -1.72 -7.76 14.03
CA LEU A 687 -2.54 -6.62 13.58
C LEU A 687 -1.71 -5.33 13.50
N LEU A 688 -1.73 -4.69 12.35
CA LEU A 688 -1.56 -3.26 12.23
C LEU A 688 -2.87 -2.70 11.66
N ALA A 689 -3.74 -2.21 12.54
CA ALA A 689 -4.87 -1.38 12.14
C ALA A 689 -4.35 0.02 11.76
N PRO A 690 -4.88 0.65 10.71
CA PRO A 690 -4.58 2.05 10.42
C PRO A 690 -5.11 2.94 11.54
N PRO A 691 -4.44 4.06 11.86
CA PRO A 691 -4.74 4.88 13.04
C PRO A 691 -6.05 5.69 12.98
N SER A 692 -6.84 5.62 11.93
CA SER A 692 -7.99 6.50 11.70
C SER A 692 -9.37 5.93 12.02
N PHE A 693 -9.49 4.70 12.51
CA PHE A 693 -10.81 4.16 12.87
C PHE A 693 -11.06 4.30 14.38
N ARG A 694 -11.58 5.44 14.83
CA ARG A 694 -12.29 5.54 16.08
C ARG A 694 -13.72 5.07 15.88
N GLN A 695 -13.95 3.80 16.11
CA GLN A 695 -15.32 3.33 16.37
C GLN A 695 -15.80 3.87 17.72
N ASN A 696 -16.79 4.73 17.69
CA ASN A 696 -17.71 4.89 18.81
C ASN A 696 -18.61 3.63 18.87
N THR A 697 -18.11 2.57 19.45
CA THR A 697 -18.99 1.46 19.84
C THR A 697 -19.30 1.61 21.32
N ASP A 698 -20.52 2.09 21.60
CA ASP A 698 -21.20 1.86 22.86
C ASP A 698 -21.32 0.34 23.10
N ARG A 699 -20.43 -0.22 23.86
CA ARG A 699 -20.69 -1.47 24.59
C ARG A 699 -20.35 -1.26 26.06
N ARG A 700 -21.41 -1.19 26.83
CA ARG A 700 -21.41 -1.41 28.27
C ARG A 700 -20.80 -2.78 28.59
N GLY A 701 -19.92 -2.83 29.55
CA GLY A 701 -19.59 -4.08 30.20
C GLY A 701 -18.24 -4.07 30.86
N GLN A 702 -18.24 -3.78 32.16
CA GLN A 702 -17.27 -4.15 33.19
C GLN A 702 -15.86 -3.61 33.07
N VAL A 703 -15.65 -2.58 33.87
CA VAL A 703 -14.35 -2.14 34.39
C VAL A 703 -13.81 -3.23 35.30
N GLY A 704 -12.90 -4.03 34.78
CA GLY A 704 -12.00 -4.87 35.57
C GLY A 704 -10.62 -4.23 35.54
N ASN A 705 -10.21 -3.75 36.71
CA ASN A 705 -8.85 -3.25 36.98
C ASN A 705 -7.83 -4.35 36.66
N MET A 706 -7.00 -4.19 35.64
CA MET A 706 -5.76 -4.91 35.48
C MET A 706 -4.66 -3.97 34.99
N ASN A 707 -3.93 -3.50 35.98
CA ASN A 707 -2.57 -2.99 35.80
C ASN A 707 -1.66 -4.11 35.28
N SER A 708 -0.70 -3.70 34.43
CA SER A 708 0.45 -4.46 33.98
C SER A 708 0.19 -5.62 33.00
N ASN A 709 0.14 -5.27 31.70
CA ASN A 709 0.43 -6.26 30.66
C ASN A 709 1.95 -6.27 30.40
N PRO A 710 2.65 -7.36 30.71
CA PRO A 710 4.03 -7.50 30.28
C PRO A 710 4.05 -7.71 28.76
N LYS A 711 4.92 -6.97 28.06
CA LYS A 711 5.24 -7.18 26.64
C LYS A 711 5.43 -8.68 26.38
N PRO A 712 4.84 -9.25 25.31
CA PRO A 712 5.06 -10.65 24.99
C PRO A 712 6.55 -10.88 24.77
N LYS A 713 7.18 -11.61 25.66
CA LYS A 713 8.55 -12.09 25.49
C LYS A 713 8.53 -13.10 24.35
N PHE A 714 9.05 -12.72 23.20
CA PHE A 714 9.36 -13.63 22.12
C PHE A 714 10.26 -14.74 22.67
N ARG A 715 9.81 -15.99 22.66
CA ARG A 715 10.57 -17.15 23.08
C ARG A 715 10.96 -17.99 21.86
N PRO A 716 12.06 -17.67 21.17
CA PRO A 716 12.42 -18.33 19.91
C PRO A 716 12.92 -19.77 20.08
N PHE A 717 13.08 -20.28 21.31
CA PHE A 717 13.78 -21.56 21.58
C PHE A 717 13.05 -22.50 22.53
N GLN A 718 11.72 -22.50 22.58
CA GLN A 718 10.97 -23.46 23.42
C GLN A 718 11.31 -24.93 23.12
N TRP A 719 11.69 -25.24 21.88
CA TRP A 719 12.06 -26.58 21.47
C TRP A 719 13.44 -27.04 21.96
N LEU A 720 14.33 -26.11 22.40
CA LEU A 720 15.63 -26.45 22.97
C LEU A 720 15.52 -26.87 24.46
N ARG A 721 14.42 -26.49 25.15
CA ARG A 721 14.26 -26.78 26.60
C ARG A 721 13.46 -28.03 26.93
N GLN A 722 12.76 -28.66 25.98
CA GLN A 722 11.88 -29.78 26.29
C GLN A 722 12.50 -31.19 26.16
N ARG A 723 13.82 -31.31 26.09
CA ARG A 723 14.49 -32.63 26.22
C ARG A 723 15.84 -32.47 26.95
N ASN A 724 15.81 -32.49 28.24
CA ASN A 724 16.83 -33.13 29.09
C ASN A 724 16.28 -34.44 29.59
#